data_f799cb2b8cbffb0521e6ca9cb5c42253
#
_entry.id   f799cb2b8cbffb0521e6ca9cb5c42253
#
_cell.length_a   1.000
_cell.length_b   1.000
_cell.length_c   1.000
_cell.angle_alpha   90.00
_cell.angle_beta   90.00
_cell.angle_gamma   90.00
#
_symmetry.space_group_name_H-M   'P 1'
#
loop_
_entity.id
_entity.type
_entity.pdbx_description
1 polymer ?
#
loop_
_entity_poly.entity_id
_entity_poly.type
_entity_poly.pdbx_seq_one_letter_code
_entity_poly.pdbx_strand_id
1 'polypeptide(L)'
;MNFVLFRGSFFNEKEFHKKGMRNLPVRVLALLTLILICSVESATQPPLNPYAPDVAEAGSVDAIKQFTTEARFLSPWVSYVPASDKVPSPTKFLGHVVGAPGELSNTTKVYGYMRELDRASQRVRVETIGKSEEGRDILLVAIADEEGLRDLDKLKAATAALADPRKTSPDQAERIIDAARPIYYFNAGLHSTETGSPEMVMELAYRLAVSEQPMIQNIRRNLIVLINPVSEPDGRDKTVDWFYRYLKGKTDWETLPPVSPPYWGYYVFHDNNRDTHQKALQLTRAVHRMFYDYHPTVVHDLHESIPLLQTWNGTGPWNTNLDPILLGEFFEMSFHEISTMSSFGMPGVWTWGFGEGWGHHYLDSVAVNHNSMGRGYETFGNGTAETVERVLRPNEERYVDRPVTSREWYRPFPPDRRFKWSLRNNTNYMQTGCLSILDYSAKHAKDMLRNFYRKHYNSWQKGVKGDPYAYVIPSEQGDRRRVAEMINVLTGHHIEVGRATAPFKVTEGEYPAGTYVVRMDQPYRNYAVDLLDPQKFPADTPFQPYDDVSWALPIHYGVEAKRIADAKIKDVTIEPIKEVRPAGRINGDGPVYLLKDTGQESLLAARQRLANFKIEIAEKSFKVGEAEYNAGSWIIPAQKDLRGALQRVAEEFGLDFESIAAAPEVVRHESRLPRLAVWHTWDDTEGVGWIRYTLDQQKIAYDYISDDQIRAGNLKRRYDVILFGHTYLSLKGQIHGIDKKFSPMPFTKTAEYPSHGVPDASDDITGGIGWTGMSNLERFLADGGMLITLGGGSQLALDGGLVRNVRRGSGSVFTPGVEVRAKFLRMDHPLAYGYSETTSAFRSNFPVYDVGVAHRGLIVLQWGTKLPAEEREDKPDDSGSDKGSQPMLVSGGMRGEDALEGRPAILDIPAGRGRVLAYNFNPMHRDLNHSDYRLLWNALLNWNALLSRSR
;
A
#
# COMPACT_ATOMS: atom_id res chain seq x y z
N MET A 1 -37.69 28.64 -15.05
CA MET A 1 -38.51 29.32 -16.07
C MET A 1 -38.67 28.37 -17.25
N ASN A 2 -39.87 28.01 -17.50
CA ASN A 2 -40.45 27.20 -18.58
C ASN A 2 -40.18 25.69 -18.61
N PHE A 3 -41.19 25.04 -18.07
CA PHE A 3 -41.68 23.66 -18.33
C PHE A 3 -42.21 23.55 -19.76
N VAL A 4 -41.95 22.43 -20.41
CA VAL A 4 -42.87 21.90 -21.44
C VAL A 4 -43.15 20.46 -21.12
N LEU A 5 -44.39 20.26 -20.72
CA LEU A 5 -45.10 18.98 -20.58
C LEU A 5 -45.54 18.47 -21.96
N PHE A 6 -45.36 17.18 -22.23
CA PHE A 6 -46.18 16.47 -23.19
C PHE A 6 -46.91 15.31 -22.47
N ARG A 7 -48.26 15.47 -22.40
CA ARG A 7 -49.27 14.45 -22.07
C ARG A 7 -49.52 13.61 -23.31
N GLY A 8 -49.49 12.35 -23.26
CA GLY A 8 -50.56 11.41 -22.96
C GLY A 8 -51.39 11.01 -24.14
N SER A 9 -51.53 9.73 -24.41
CA SER A 9 -52.79 9.17 -24.82
C SER A 9 -52.85 7.67 -24.51
N PHE A 10 -53.79 7.34 -23.67
CA PHE A 10 -54.32 6.00 -23.45
C PHE A 10 -54.95 5.44 -24.71
N PHE A 11 -54.77 4.16 -24.99
CA PHE A 11 -55.77 3.40 -25.75
C PHE A 11 -56.17 2.13 -24.97
N ASN A 12 -57.47 1.99 -24.88
CA ASN A 12 -58.26 1.09 -24.06
C ASN A 12 -58.42 -0.27 -24.73
N GLU A 13 -58.40 -1.31 -23.93
CA GLU A 13 -58.95 -2.63 -24.29
C GLU A 13 -60.47 -2.55 -24.51
N LYS A 14 -60.96 -3.17 -25.53
CA LYS A 14 -62.06 -4.14 -25.56
C LYS A 14 -62.63 -4.34 -26.96
N GLU A 15 -63.08 -5.56 -27.14
CA GLU A 15 -64.00 -6.05 -28.15
C GLU A 15 -63.43 -6.54 -29.48
N PHE A 16 -63.36 -7.85 -29.62
CA PHE A 16 -64.11 -8.55 -30.67
C PHE A 16 -64.28 -10.03 -30.32
N HIS A 17 -65.49 -10.36 -29.96
CA HIS A 17 -66.00 -11.71 -29.82
C HIS A 17 -66.84 -12.10 -31.01
N LYS A 18 -66.64 -13.33 -31.51
CA LYS A 18 -67.65 -14.19 -32.27
C LYS A 18 -67.94 -13.88 -33.76
N LYS A 19 -67.45 -14.83 -34.56
CA LYS A 19 -68.13 -15.53 -35.65
C LYS A 19 -67.12 -16.31 -36.44
N GLY A 20 -67.12 -17.57 -36.75
CA GLY A 20 -68.19 -18.52 -36.98
C GLY A 20 -67.51 -19.72 -37.65
N MET A 21 -67.67 -20.90 -37.10
CA MET A 21 -67.31 -22.15 -37.76
C MET A 21 -68.12 -22.37 -39.02
N ARG A 22 -67.51 -22.80 -40.10
CA ARG A 22 -68.03 -23.87 -41.01
C ARG A 22 -67.06 -24.13 -42.16
N ASN A 23 -66.86 -25.47 -42.41
CA ASN A 23 -66.41 -26.15 -43.61
C ASN A 23 -64.87 -26.31 -43.85
N LEU A 24 -64.31 -27.42 -43.35
CA LEU A 24 -63.27 -28.15 -43.95
C LEU A 24 -63.72 -29.24 -44.88
N PRO A 25 -63.25 -29.36 -46.09
CA PRO A 25 -63.35 -30.55 -46.91
C PRO A 25 -62.10 -31.40 -46.86
N VAL A 26 -62.29 -32.62 -46.46
CA VAL A 26 -61.63 -33.87 -46.88
C VAL A 26 -60.48 -33.75 -47.86
N ARG A 27 -59.31 -33.50 -47.34
CA ARG A 27 -58.01 -33.77 -47.98
C ARG A 27 -56.81 -34.01 -46.98
N VAL A 28 -57.13 -34.35 -45.75
CA VAL A 28 -56.09 -34.58 -44.67
C VAL A 28 -55.83 -36.09 -44.42
N LEU A 29 -56.57 -37.00 -45.11
CA LEU A 29 -56.35 -38.42 -44.85
C LEU A 29 -55.40 -39.13 -45.79
N ALA A 30 -54.76 -38.43 -46.73
CA ALA A 30 -53.73 -38.99 -47.64
C ALA A 30 -52.31 -38.64 -47.27
N LEU A 31 -52.05 -37.80 -46.25
CA LEU A 31 -50.66 -37.39 -45.80
C LEU A 31 -50.20 -38.15 -44.56
N LEU A 32 -51.06 -38.93 -43.90
CA LEU A 32 -50.71 -39.69 -42.71
C LEU A 32 -50.31 -41.16 -42.99
N THR A 33 -50.39 -41.60 -44.23
CA THR A 33 -50.00 -42.97 -44.60
C THR A 33 -48.65 -43.05 -45.34
N LEU A 34 -47.96 -41.90 -45.57
CA LEU A 34 -46.63 -41.85 -46.18
C LEU A 34 -45.50 -41.57 -45.19
N ILE A 35 -45.84 -41.51 -43.88
CA ILE A 35 -44.80 -41.27 -42.80
C ILE A 35 -44.42 -42.58 -42.07
N LEU A 36 -44.93 -43.71 -42.49
CA LEU A 36 -44.69 -44.99 -41.78
C LEU A 36 -43.77 -45.99 -42.50
N ILE A 37 -43.07 -45.64 -43.56
CA ILE A 37 -42.08 -46.51 -44.20
C ILE A 37 -40.82 -45.68 -44.61
N CYS A 38 -40.20 -45.07 -43.65
CA CYS A 38 -38.80 -44.70 -43.62
C CYS A 38 -38.31 -44.78 -42.18
N SER A 39 -38.18 -45.99 -41.71
CA SER A 39 -37.25 -46.29 -40.60
C SER A 39 -35.84 -46.12 -41.13
N VAL A 40 -35.48 -44.85 -41.39
CA VAL A 40 -34.11 -44.48 -41.45
C VAL A 40 -33.62 -44.56 -40.00
N GLU A 41 -32.74 -45.46 -39.70
CA GLU A 41 -31.90 -45.41 -38.54
C GLU A 41 -31.41 -43.96 -38.40
N SER A 42 -32.01 -43.21 -37.51
CA SER A 42 -31.42 -41.96 -37.01
C SER A 42 -30.19 -42.41 -36.32
N ALA A 43 -29.08 -42.45 -37.05
CA ALA A 43 -27.79 -42.30 -36.43
C ALA A 43 -27.95 -41.04 -35.55
N THR A 44 -28.07 -41.23 -34.26
CA THR A 44 -28.02 -40.16 -33.26
C THR A 44 -26.73 -39.44 -33.55
N GLN A 45 -26.79 -38.23 -34.17
CA GLN A 45 -25.59 -37.38 -34.23
C GLN A 45 -25.10 -37.29 -32.80
N PRO A 46 -23.80 -37.54 -32.57
CA PRO A 46 -23.27 -37.37 -31.24
C PRO A 46 -23.65 -35.97 -30.77
N PRO A 47 -24.07 -35.82 -29.52
CA PRO A 47 -24.53 -34.52 -29.02
C PRO A 47 -23.43 -33.47 -29.33
N LEU A 48 -23.84 -32.40 -30.01
CA LEU A 48 -22.95 -31.32 -30.37
C LEU A 48 -22.12 -30.92 -29.13
N ASN A 49 -20.80 -31.02 -29.24
CA ASN A 49 -19.90 -30.58 -28.17
C ASN A 49 -20.08 -29.09 -27.95
N PRO A 50 -20.66 -28.63 -26.81
CA PRO A 50 -20.91 -27.21 -26.57
C PRO A 50 -19.61 -26.42 -26.32
N TYR A 51 -18.50 -27.11 -26.13
CA TYR A 51 -17.18 -26.52 -25.86
C TYR A 51 -16.27 -26.51 -27.07
N ALA A 52 -16.76 -26.93 -28.24
CA ALA A 52 -15.93 -26.96 -29.45
C ALA A 52 -15.30 -25.58 -29.74
N PRO A 53 -14.03 -25.52 -30.21
CA PRO A 53 -13.16 -26.64 -30.59
C PRO A 53 -12.52 -27.38 -29.41
N ASP A 54 -12.62 -26.90 -28.16
CA ASP A 54 -12.13 -27.62 -26.99
C ASP A 54 -12.95 -28.87 -26.70
N VAL A 55 -12.38 -29.77 -25.94
CA VAL A 55 -13.07 -30.88 -25.28
C VAL A 55 -12.98 -30.63 -23.78
N ALA A 56 -14.08 -30.78 -23.06
CA ALA A 56 -14.06 -30.65 -21.60
C ALA A 56 -13.30 -31.84 -20.97
N GLU A 57 -12.46 -31.55 -19.99
CA GLU A 57 -11.82 -32.57 -19.16
C GLU A 57 -12.90 -33.37 -18.41
N ALA A 58 -12.75 -34.69 -18.38
CA ALA A 58 -13.75 -35.58 -17.78
C ALA A 58 -13.99 -35.22 -16.32
N GLY A 59 -15.26 -35.05 -15.95
CA GLY A 59 -15.72 -34.68 -14.60
C GLY A 59 -15.57 -33.19 -14.25
N SER A 60 -14.86 -32.38 -15.04
CA SER A 60 -14.65 -30.96 -14.70
C SER A 60 -15.95 -30.14 -14.70
N VAL A 61 -16.82 -30.38 -15.68
CA VAL A 61 -18.11 -29.69 -15.81
C VAL A 61 -19.00 -29.95 -14.59
N ASP A 62 -19.11 -31.23 -14.20
CA ASP A 62 -19.92 -31.60 -13.04
C ASP A 62 -19.38 -31.04 -11.73
N ALA A 63 -18.05 -31.12 -11.53
CA ALA A 63 -17.40 -30.57 -10.34
C ALA A 63 -17.54 -29.04 -10.25
N ILE A 64 -17.31 -28.31 -11.33
CA ILE A 64 -17.49 -26.86 -11.39
C ILE A 64 -18.94 -26.49 -11.07
N LYS A 65 -19.90 -27.19 -11.69
CA LYS A 65 -21.33 -26.96 -11.43
C LYS A 65 -21.70 -27.27 -9.98
N GLN A 66 -21.17 -28.35 -9.42
CA GLN A 66 -21.44 -28.76 -8.04
C GLN A 66 -20.97 -27.71 -7.02
N PHE A 67 -19.80 -27.13 -7.25
CA PHE A 67 -19.20 -26.12 -6.32
C PHE A 67 -19.64 -24.69 -6.61
N THR A 68 -20.30 -24.43 -7.74
CA THR A 68 -20.97 -23.17 -8.04
C THR A 68 -22.31 -23.11 -7.34
N THR A 69 -22.50 -22.21 -6.40
CA THR A 69 -23.67 -22.23 -5.50
C THR A 69 -24.96 -21.80 -6.16
N GLU A 70 -24.91 -21.00 -7.21
CA GLU A 70 -26.06 -20.60 -8.05
C GLU A 70 -25.61 -20.58 -9.52
N ALA A 71 -26.45 -21.08 -10.43
CA ALA A 71 -26.13 -21.19 -11.85
C ALA A 71 -25.70 -19.85 -12.49
N ARG A 72 -26.25 -18.73 -12.02
CA ARG A 72 -25.89 -17.38 -12.50
C ARG A 72 -24.51 -16.88 -12.04
N PHE A 73 -23.84 -17.61 -11.14
CA PHE A 73 -22.46 -17.30 -10.74
C PHE A 73 -21.41 -18.00 -11.63
N LEU A 74 -21.82 -18.43 -12.82
CA LEU A 74 -21.00 -19.16 -13.76
C LEU A 74 -21.19 -18.63 -15.18
N SER A 75 -20.13 -18.22 -15.84
CA SER A 75 -20.15 -17.92 -17.27
C SER A 75 -19.89 -19.17 -18.12
N PRO A 76 -20.32 -19.17 -19.39
CA PRO A 76 -19.98 -20.26 -20.31
C PRO A 76 -18.47 -20.47 -20.49
N TRP A 77 -17.68 -19.41 -20.38
CA TRP A 77 -16.24 -19.45 -20.62
C TRP A 77 -15.45 -20.29 -19.61
N VAL A 78 -15.95 -20.34 -18.36
CA VAL A 78 -15.28 -21.01 -17.24
C VAL A 78 -16.06 -22.21 -16.70
N SER A 79 -17.07 -22.67 -17.44
CA SER A 79 -17.92 -23.79 -17.06
C SER A 79 -17.30 -25.19 -17.24
N TYR A 80 -16.07 -25.24 -17.76
CA TYR A 80 -15.31 -26.46 -18.00
C TYR A 80 -13.80 -26.17 -17.89
N VAL A 81 -13.01 -27.23 -17.71
CA VAL A 81 -11.56 -27.19 -17.89
C VAL A 81 -11.25 -27.83 -19.25
N PRO A 82 -10.48 -27.20 -20.15
CA PRO A 82 -10.12 -27.83 -21.43
C PRO A 82 -9.24 -29.07 -21.20
N ALA A 83 -9.54 -30.15 -21.89
CA ALA A 83 -8.72 -31.35 -21.84
C ALA A 83 -7.43 -31.21 -22.64
N SER A 84 -6.36 -31.77 -22.14
CA SER A 84 -5.07 -31.87 -22.84
C SER A 84 -4.39 -33.21 -22.51
N ASP A 85 -3.84 -33.85 -23.54
CA ASP A 85 -3.01 -35.03 -23.37
C ASP A 85 -1.54 -34.73 -23.11
N LYS A 86 -1.12 -33.48 -23.35
CA LYS A 86 0.28 -33.04 -23.26
C LYS A 86 0.55 -32.21 -22.00
N VAL A 87 -0.38 -31.35 -21.61
CA VAL A 87 -0.24 -30.39 -20.52
C VAL A 87 -1.16 -30.81 -19.38
N PRO A 88 -0.65 -31.11 -18.18
CA PRO A 88 -1.51 -31.49 -17.07
C PRO A 88 -2.35 -30.31 -16.62
N SER A 89 -3.67 -30.55 -16.44
CA SER A 89 -4.57 -29.56 -15.89
C SER A 89 -4.28 -29.31 -14.41
N PRO A 90 -4.71 -28.15 -13.85
CA PRO A 90 -4.64 -27.94 -12.41
C PRO A 90 -5.43 -29.03 -11.66
N THR A 91 -6.55 -29.51 -12.23
CA THR A 91 -7.34 -30.59 -11.65
C THR A 91 -6.54 -31.88 -11.49
N LYS A 92 -5.78 -32.27 -12.53
CA LYS A 92 -4.91 -33.46 -12.46
C LYS A 92 -3.75 -33.28 -11.48
N PHE A 93 -3.19 -32.09 -11.40
CA PHE A 93 -2.05 -31.78 -10.52
C PHE A 93 -2.47 -31.71 -9.06
N LEU A 94 -3.59 -31.04 -8.75
CA LEU A 94 -4.09 -30.82 -7.40
C LEU A 94 -4.91 -32.00 -6.87
N GLY A 95 -5.51 -32.82 -7.76
CA GLY A 95 -6.47 -33.86 -7.43
C GLY A 95 -7.91 -33.39 -7.28
N HIS A 96 -8.17 -32.10 -7.49
CA HIS A 96 -9.48 -31.46 -7.42
C HIS A 96 -9.54 -30.25 -8.36
N VAL A 97 -10.74 -29.80 -8.75
CA VAL A 97 -10.89 -28.55 -9.50
C VAL A 97 -10.50 -27.35 -8.63
N VAL A 98 -9.96 -26.33 -9.26
CA VAL A 98 -9.65 -25.06 -8.57
C VAL A 98 -10.91 -24.50 -7.92
N GLY A 99 -10.80 -24.03 -6.68
CA GLY A 99 -11.91 -23.51 -5.90
C GLY A 99 -12.81 -24.57 -5.28
N ALA A 100 -12.37 -25.85 -5.23
CA ALA A 100 -13.06 -26.89 -4.47
C ALA A 100 -13.17 -26.52 -2.99
N PRO A 101 -14.32 -26.66 -2.35
CA PRO A 101 -14.48 -26.38 -0.94
C PRO A 101 -13.53 -27.20 -0.06
N GLY A 102 -12.96 -26.56 0.98
CA GLY A 102 -12.03 -27.20 1.91
C GLY A 102 -10.60 -27.41 1.39
N GLU A 103 -10.31 -26.94 0.18
CA GLU A 103 -8.99 -27.06 -0.43
C GLU A 103 -8.35 -25.70 -0.71
N LEU A 104 -7.13 -25.49 -0.21
CA LEU A 104 -6.35 -24.27 -0.41
C LEU A 104 -4.88 -24.62 -0.67
N SER A 105 -4.29 -23.97 -1.65
CA SER A 105 -2.94 -24.26 -2.13
C SER A 105 -1.91 -23.30 -1.54
N ASN A 106 -0.86 -23.83 -0.91
CA ASN A 106 0.30 -23.05 -0.50
C ASN A 106 1.23 -22.76 -1.69
N THR A 107 2.27 -21.95 -1.42
CA THR A 107 3.24 -21.57 -2.48
C THR A 107 3.90 -22.79 -3.13
N THR A 108 4.17 -23.86 -2.40
CA THR A 108 4.76 -25.09 -2.95
C THR A 108 3.87 -25.71 -4.04
N LYS A 109 2.55 -25.77 -3.81
CA LYS A 109 1.59 -26.27 -4.79
C LYS A 109 1.43 -25.31 -5.98
N VAL A 110 1.20 -24.02 -5.71
CA VAL A 110 1.01 -23.00 -6.77
C VAL A 110 2.25 -22.93 -7.67
N TYR A 111 3.44 -22.79 -7.09
CA TYR A 111 4.68 -22.69 -7.84
C TYR A 111 5.08 -23.99 -8.52
N GLY A 112 4.83 -25.10 -7.86
CA GLY A 112 5.02 -26.43 -8.45
C GLY A 112 4.19 -26.60 -9.71
N TYR A 113 2.93 -26.16 -9.67
CA TYR A 113 2.06 -26.20 -10.84
C TYR A 113 2.52 -25.25 -11.96
N MET A 114 2.91 -24.03 -11.65
CA MET A 114 3.39 -23.08 -12.68
C MET A 114 4.65 -23.58 -13.38
N ARG A 115 5.59 -24.18 -12.63
CA ARG A 115 6.80 -24.81 -13.21
C ARG A 115 6.47 -26.06 -14.03
N GLU A 116 5.43 -26.79 -13.67
CA GLU A 116 4.95 -27.93 -14.47
C GLU A 116 4.33 -27.45 -15.79
N LEU A 117 3.60 -26.33 -15.79
CA LEU A 117 3.10 -25.70 -17.03
C LEU A 117 4.24 -25.27 -17.95
N ASP A 118 5.27 -24.63 -17.42
CA ASP A 118 6.48 -24.23 -18.17
C ASP A 118 7.15 -25.44 -18.82
N ARG A 119 7.33 -26.51 -18.04
CA ARG A 119 7.94 -27.74 -18.53
C ARG A 119 7.11 -28.42 -19.65
N ALA A 120 5.79 -28.35 -19.56
CA ALA A 120 4.87 -29.10 -20.44
C ALA A 120 4.42 -28.28 -21.66
N SER A 121 4.61 -26.97 -21.72
CA SER A 121 4.07 -26.10 -22.78
C SER A 121 5.09 -25.09 -23.27
N GLN A 122 5.26 -25.01 -24.60
CA GLN A 122 6.08 -23.95 -25.22
C GLN A 122 5.41 -22.57 -25.21
N ARG A 123 4.18 -22.46 -24.70
CA ARG A 123 3.37 -21.23 -24.57
C ARG A 123 3.48 -20.61 -23.18
N VAL A 124 4.29 -21.19 -22.31
CA VAL A 124 4.50 -20.75 -20.94
C VAL A 124 5.99 -20.67 -20.65
N ARG A 125 6.42 -19.63 -19.93
CA ARG A 125 7.76 -19.47 -19.39
C ARG A 125 7.67 -18.99 -17.96
N VAL A 126 8.38 -19.59 -17.03
CA VAL A 126 8.44 -19.21 -15.61
C VAL A 126 9.83 -18.71 -15.26
N GLU A 127 9.90 -17.57 -14.58
CA GLU A 127 11.14 -17.02 -14.03
C GLU A 127 10.94 -16.57 -12.60
N THR A 128 12.02 -16.45 -11.83
CA THR A 128 12.04 -15.87 -10.49
C THR A 128 12.47 -14.41 -10.59
N ILE A 129 11.59 -13.48 -10.22
CA ILE A 129 11.83 -12.03 -10.28
C ILE A 129 12.38 -11.46 -8.96
N GLY A 130 12.30 -12.23 -7.88
CA GLY A 130 12.79 -11.80 -6.57
C GLY A 130 12.59 -12.86 -5.51
N LYS A 131 12.87 -12.46 -4.28
CA LYS A 131 12.59 -13.24 -3.06
C LYS A 131 11.88 -12.37 -2.05
N SER A 132 11.01 -13.00 -1.24
CA SER A 132 10.36 -12.36 -0.10
C SER A 132 11.32 -12.13 1.06
N GLU A 133 10.85 -11.51 2.12
CA GLU A 133 11.59 -11.28 3.36
C GLU A 133 12.02 -12.60 4.04
N GLU A 134 11.22 -13.65 3.98
CA GLU A 134 11.57 -14.99 4.50
C GLU A 134 12.33 -15.86 3.47
N GLY A 135 12.66 -15.31 2.30
CA GLY A 135 13.51 -15.95 1.28
C GLY A 135 12.77 -16.86 0.29
N ARG A 136 11.44 -16.85 0.25
CA ARG A 136 10.65 -17.57 -0.76
C ARG A 136 10.77 -16.90 -2.12
N ASP A 137 10.68 -17.70 -3.19
CA ASP A 137 10.68 -17.16 -4.55
C ASP A 137 9.43 -16.28 -4.80
N ILE A 138 9.61 -15.25 -5.61
CA ILE A 138 8.52 -14.49 -6.24
C ILE A 138 8.60 -14.80 -7.73
N LEU A 139 7.56 -15.44 -8.27
CA LEU A 139 7.56 -15.94 -9.64
C LEU A 139 6.88 -14.96 -10.60
N LEU A 140 7.30 -15.05 -11.86
CA LEU A 140 6.63 -14.46 -13.00
C LEU A 140 6.37 -15.54 -14.04
N VAL A 141 5.15 -15.63 -14.54
CA VAL A 141 4.71 -16.56 -15.57
C VAL A 141 4.37 -15.77 -16.82
N ALA A 142 5.12 -15.95 -17.90
CA ALA A 142 4.82 -15.32 -19.19
C ALA A 142 4.08 -16.32 -20.10
N ILE A 143 2.99 -15.88 -20.72
CA ILE A 143 2.12 -16.69 -21.57
C ILE A 143 1.83 -15.95 -22.88
N ALA A 144 2.07 -16.63 -24.00
CA ALA A 144 1.73 -16.16 -25.35
C ALA A 144 1.68 -17.38 -26.29
N ASP A 145 1.54 -17.13 -27.60
CA ASP A 145 1.84 -18.17 -28.58
C ASP A 145 3.36 -18.46 -28.63
N GLU A 146 3.75 -19.51 -29.30
CA GLU A 146 5.14 -19.96 -29.37
C GLU A 146 6.05 -18.91 -30.03
N GLU A 147 5.52 -18.11 -30.93
CA GLU A 147 6.23 -17.00 -31.58
C GLU A 147 6.48 -15.86 -30.59
N GLY A 148 5.43 -15.44 -29.85
CA GLY A 148 5.54 -14.38 -28.86
C GLY A 148 6.55 -14.68 -27.77
N LEU A 149 6.58 -15.93 -27.26
CA LEU A 149 7.58 -16.30 -26.24
C LEU A 149 9.00 -16.45 -26.83
N ARG A 150 9.14 -16.89 -28.07
CA ARG A 150 10.44 -16.92 -28.75
C ARG A 150 11.00 -15.51 -28.95
N ASP A 151 10.14 -14.57 -29.30
CA ASP A 151 10.49 -13.18 -29.62
C ASP A 151 10.31 -12.23 -28.42
N LEU A 152 10.15 -12.75 -27.21
CA LEU A 152 9.84 -11.98 -26.00
C LEU A 152 10.81 -10.81 -25.77
N ASP A 153 12.10 -11.01 -25.94
CA ASP A 153 13.10 -9.94 -25.77
C ASP A 153 12.95 -8.80 -26.78
N LYS A 154 12.53 -9.12 -28.01
CA LYS A 154 12.22 -8.10 -29.02
C LYS A 154 10.96 -7.31 -28.64
N LEU A 155 9.95 -8.00 -28.10
CA LEU A 155 8.71 -7.36 -27.65
C LEU A 155 8.94 -6.46 -26.44
N LYS A 156 9.78 -6.88 -25.49
CA LYS A 156 10.26 -6.05 -24.38
C LYS A 156 11.00 -4.81 -24.89
N ALA A 157 11.90 -4.98 -25.85
CA ALA A 157 12.62 -3.85 -26.46
C ALA A 157 11.68 -2.88 -27.19
N ALA A 158 10.61 -3.40 -27.80
CA ALA A 158 9.59 -2.58 -28.47
C ALA A 158 8.80 -1.71 -27.46
N THR A 159 8.32 -2.28 -26.36
CA THR A 159 7.63 -1.51 -25.31
C THR A 159 8.57 -0.50 -24.62
N ALA A 160 9.82 -0.87 -24.38
CA ALA A 160 10.85 0.05 -23.86
C ALA A 160 11.13 1.22 -24.82
N ALA A 161 11.14 0.97 -26.15
CA ALA A 161 11.31 2.03 -27.14
C ALA A 161 10.11 2.99 -27.18
N LEU A 162 8.89 2.46 -27.01
CA LEU A 162 7.67 3.29 -26.93
C LEU A 162 7.62 4.11 -25.63
N ALA A 163 8.24 3.64 -24.55
CA ALA A 163 8.31 4.35 -23.28
C ALA A 163 9.28 5.55 -23.28
N ASP A 164 10.18 5.68 -24.28
CA ASP A 164 11.08 6.84 -24.39
C ASP A 164 10.88 7.61 -25.72
N PRO A 165 9.93 8.55 -25.76
CA PRO A 165 9.61 9.33 -26.95
C PRO A 165 10.71 10.30 -27.39
N ARG A 166 11.76 10.49 -26.62
CA ARG A 166 12.95 11.27 -26.99
C ARG A 166 13.78 10.53 -28.04
N LYS A 167 13.76 9.19 -27.99
CA LYS A 167 14.48 8.30 -28.89
C LYS A 167 13.61 7.73 -30.00
N THR A 168 12.31 7.78 -29.85
CA THR A 168 11.32 7.19 -30.76
C THR A 168 10.38 8.28 -31.27
N SER A 169 10.57 8.70 -32.55
CA SER A 169 9.67 9.67 -33.18
C SER A 169 8.25 9.07 -33.39
N PRO A 170 7.20 9.90 -33.59
CA PRO A 170 5.85 9.42 -33.88
C PRO A 170 5.78 8.41 -35.03
N ASP A 171 6.49 8.66 -36.14
CA ASP A 171 6.52 7.75 -37.27
C ASP A 171 7.25 6.43 -36.97
N GLN A 172 8.27 6.47 -36.12
CA GLN A 172 8.93 5.25 -35.64
C GLN A 172 8.03 4.48 -34.70
N ALA A 173 7.30 5.17 -33.82
CA ALA A 173 6.36 4.56 -32.89
C ALA A 173 5.26 3.76 -33.64
N GLU A 174 4.65 4.33 -34.69
CA GLU A 174 3.64 3.62 -35.48
C GLU A 174 4.21 2.32 -36.11
N ARG A 175 5.45 2.37 -36.63
CA ARG A 175 6.10 1.15 -37.16
C ARG A 175 6.37 0.10 -36.06
N ILE A 176 6.73 0.52 -34.85
CA ILE A 176 6.91 -0.39 -33.72
C ILE A 176 5.56 -0.98 -33.31
N ILE A 177 4.52 -0.15 -33.20
CA ILE A 177 3.16 -0.56 -32.84
C ILE A 177 2.60 -1.62 -33.80
N ASP A 178 2.91 -1.50 -35.10
CA ASP A 178 2.47 -2.49 -36.09
C ASP A 178 3.00 -3.91 -35.84
N ALA A 179 4.19 -4.04 -35.23
CA ALA A 179 4.87 -5.30 -34.98
C ALA A 179 4.88 -5.73 -33.51
N ALA A 180 4.61 -4.81 -32.58
CA ALA A 180 4.65 -5.07 -31.14
C ALA A 180 3.35 -5.69 -30.63
N ARG A 181 3.41 -6.24 -29.43
CA ARG A 181 2.25 -6.73 -28.66
C ARG A 181 2.22 -6.02 -27.31
N PRO A 182 1.05 -5.57 -26.84
CA PRO A 182 0.90 -5.10 -25.46
C PRO A 182 1.29 -6.18 -24.46
N ILE A 183 1.91 -5.78 -23.38
CA ILE A 183 2.22 -6.64 -22.25
C ILE A 183 1.19 -6.36 -21.15
N TYR A 184 0.42 -7.38 -20.77
CA TYR A 184 -0.61 -7.32 -19.76
C TYR A 184 -0.20 -8.14 -18.55
N TYR A 185 -0.03 -7.49 -17.40
CA TYR A 185 0.43 -8.13 -16.16
C TYR A 185 -0.69 -8.26 -15.14
N PHE A 186 -0.90 -9.46 -14.61
CA PHE A 186 -1.74 -9.75 -13.46
C PHE A 186 -0.91 -9.99 -12.22
N ASN A 187 -1.28 -9.35 -11.14
CA ASN A 187 -0.70 -9.53 -9.83
C ASN A 187 -1.69 -10.23 -8.91
N ALA A 188 -1.37 -11.44 -8.44
CA ALA A 188 -2.25 -12.23 -7.57
C ALA A 188 -1.64 -12.40 -6.18
N GLY A 189 -2.49 -12.54 -5.15
CA GLY A 189 -2.07 -12.88 -3.80
C GLY A 189 -1.18 -11.83 -3.13
N LEU A 190 -1.46 -10.55 -3.36
CA LEU A 190 -0.79 -9.46 -2.66
C LEU A 190 -1.22 -9.42 -1.19
N HIS A 191 -2.51 -9.33 -0.93
CA HIS A 191 -3.06 -9.54 0.41
C HIS A 191 -3.28 -11.04 0.65
N SER A 192 -2.53 -11.61 1.56
CA SER A 192 -2.46 -13.07 1.73
C SER A 192 -3.76 -13.75 2.15
N THR A 193 -4.66 -13.00 2.78
CA THR A 193 -6.00 -13.48 3.20
C THR A 193 -7.03 -13.44 2.09
N GLU A 194 -6.71 -12.84 0.95
CA GLU A 194 -7.50 -12.83 -0.27
C GLU A 194 -7.21 -14.10 -1.06
N THR A 195 -7.87 -15.18 -0.68
CA THR A 195 -7.45 -16.55 -1.00
C THR A 195 -7.68 -16.98 -2.44
N GLY A 196 -8.56 -16.29 -3.19
CA GLY A 196 -9.06 -16.76 -4.49
C GLY A 196 -8.11 -16.51 -5.65
N SER A 197 -7.40 -15.37 -5.70
CA SER A 197 -6.59 -15.04 -6.87
C SER A 197 -5.43 -16.01 -7.10
N PRO A 198 -4.65 -16.49 -6.09
CA PRO A 198 -3.63 -17.51 -6.30
C PRO A 198 -4.16 -18.86 -6.81
N GLU A 199 -5.39 -19.21 -6.41
CA GLU A 199 -6.07 -20.40 -6.91
C GLU A 199 -6.50 -20.20 -8.37
N MET A 200 -7.20 -19.09 -8.63
CA MET A 200 -7.78 -18.78 -9.95
C MET A 200 -6.72 -18.71 -11.04
N VAL A 201 -5.56 -18.10 -10.78
CA VAL A 201 -4.52 -17.94 -11.80
C VAL A 201 -3.91 -19.26 -12.26
N MET A 202 -3.99 -20.34 -11.47
CA MET A 202 -3.57 -21.67 -11.94
C MET A 202 -4.47 -22.14 -13.09
N GLU A 203 -5.79 -22.00 -12.97
CA GLU A 203 -6.74 -22.38 -14.04
C GLU A 203 -6.69 -21.40 -15.22
N LEU A 204 -6.52 -20.10 -14.96
CA LEU A 204 -6.35 -19.10 -16.00
C LEU A 204 -5.10 -19.36 -16.86
N ALA A 205 -3.94 -19.57 -16.23
CA ALA A 205 -2.69 -19.85 -16.91
C ALA A 205 -2.80 -21.12 -17.78
N TYR A 206 -3.38 -22.19 -17.24
CA TYR A 206 -3.65 -23.40 -17.99
C TYR A 206 -4.57 -23.15 -19.20
N ARG A 207 -5.70 -22.47 -18.98
CA ARG A 207 -6.65 -22.15 -20.06
C ARG A 207 -6.01 -21.33 -21.16
N LEU A 208 -5.23 -20.32 -20.81
CA LEU A 208 -4.50 -19.49 -21.78
C LEU A 208 -3.47 -20.32 -22.56
N ALA A 209 -2.83 -21.30 -21.94
CA ALA A 209 -1.82 -22.17 -22.60
C ALA A 209 -2.45 -23.20 -23.53
N VAL A 210 -3.62 -23.78 -23.16
CA VAL A 210 -4.15 -25.03 -23.74
C VAL A 210 -5.36 -24.82 -24.63
N SER A 211 -6.31 -23.93 -24.25
CA SER A 211 -7.57 -23.78 -24.97
C SER A 211 -7.37 -23.31 -26.42
N GLU A 212 -8.09 -23.92 -27.33
CA GLU A 212 -8.14 -23.57 -28.76
C GLU A 212 -9.37 -22.76 -29.15
N GLN A 213 -10.08 -22.21 -28.15
CA GLN A 213 -11.15 -21.25 -28.41
C GLN A 213 -10.62 -20.05 -29.19
N PRO A 214 -11.35 -19.56 -30.22
CA PRO A 214 -10.88 -18.44 -31.06
C PRO A 214 -10.48 -17.19 -30.26
N MET A 215 -11.20 -16.91 -29.17
CA MET A 215 -10.89 -15.82 -28.26
C MET A 215 -9.51 -16.02 -27.59
N ILE A 216 -9.25 -17.22 -27.06
CA ILE A 216 -7.97 -17.53 -26.39
C ILE A 216 -6.80 -17.50 -27.38
N GLN A 217 -7.01 -18.02 -28.58
CA GLN A 217 -6.01 -17.92 -29.66
C GLN A 217 -5.71 -16.44 -30.01
N ASN A 218 -6.77 -15.61 -30.08
CA ASN A 218 -6.59 -14.17 -30.36
C ASN A 218 -5.78 -13.48 -29.25
N ILE A 219 -6.07 -13.82 -27.98
CA ILE A 219 -5.31 -13.32 -26.81
C ILE A 219 -3.82 -13.69 -26.97
N ARG A 220 -3.50 -14.98 -27.16
CA ARG A 220 -2.10 -15.44 -27.30
C ARG A 220 -1.32 -14.77 -28.43
N ARG A 221 -1.99 -14.51 -29.58
CA ARG A 221 -1.35 -13.89 -30.74
C ARG A 221 -1.08 -12.40 -30.58
N ASN A 222 -1.89 -11.71 -29.83
CA ASN A 222 -1.87 -10.26 -29.78
C ASN A 222 -1.36 -9.68 -28.47
N LEU A 223 -1.21 -10.50 -27.43
CA LEU A 223 -0.72 -10.08 -26.11
C LEU A 223 0.43 -10.95 -25.63
N ILE A 224 1.24 -10.38 -24.76
CA ILE A 224 2.04 -11.12 -23.79
C ILE A 224 1.33 -10.99 -22.45
N VAL A 225 0.86 -12.10 -21.90
CA VAL A 225 0.22 -12.12 -20.58
C VAL A 225 1.25 -12.52 -19.54
N LEU A 226 1.46 -11.66 -18.56
CA LEU A 226 2.33 -11.93 -17.40
C LEU A 226 1.46 -12.18 -16.18
N ILE A 227 1.82 -13.17 -15.37
CA ILE A 227 1.13 -13.48 -14.10
C ILE A 227 2.16 -13.62 -13.00
N ASN A 228 2.06 -12.82 -11.94
CA ASN A 228 2.66 -13.14 -10.66
C ASN A 228 1.64 -13.94 -9.85
N PRO A 229 1.85 -15.25 -9.65
CA PRO A 229 0.81 -16.09 -9.05
C PRO A 229 0.65 -15.89 -7.54
N VAL A 230 1.66 -15.40 -6.84
CA VAL A 230 1.64 -15.07 -5.41
C VAL A 230 2.67 -13.99 -5.14
N SER A 231 2.22 -12.75 -4.97
CA SER A 231 3.08 -11.61 -4.69
C SER A 231 3.63 -11.60 -3.27
N GLU A 232 2.81 -12.01 -2.28
CA GLU A 232 3.22 -12.13 -0.88
C GLU A 232 3.28 -13.63 -0.47
N PRO A 233 4.37 -14.33 -0.83
CA PRO A 233 4.44 -15.77 -0.59
C PRO A 233 4.58 -16.15 0.90
N ASP A 234 5.15 -15.28 1.72
CA ASP A 234 5.29 -15.52 3.17
C ASP A 234 3.93 -15.54 3.84
N GLY A 235 3.11 -14.56 3.54
CA GLY A 235 1.76 -14.46 4.03
C GLY A 235 0.84 -15.53 3.47
N ARG A 236 1.01 -15.90 2.18
CA ARG A 236 0.22 -16.99 1.59
C ARG A 236 0.36 -18.28 2.37
N ASP A 237 1.57 -18.68 2.68
CA ASP A 237 1.79 -19.93 3.44
C ASP A 237 1.21 -19.84 4.84
N LYS A 238 1.34 -18.67 5.54
CA LYS A 238 0.71 -18.45 6.84
C LYS A 238 -0.81 -18.54 6.78
N THR A 239 -1.43 -17.98 5.74
CA THR A 239 -2.89 -18.04 5.55
C THR A 239 -3.37 -19.45 5.25
N VAL A 240 -2.63 -20.22 4.47
CA VAL A 240 -2.98 -21.62 4.17
C VAL A 240 -2.88 -22.48 5.42
N ASP A 241 -1.77 -22.36 6.18
CA ASP A 241 -1.63 -23.06 7.46
C ASP A 241 -2.72 -22.64 8.46
N TRP A 242 -3.09 -21.36 8.50
CA TRP A 242 -4.19 -20.85 9.32
C TRP A 242 -5.53 -21.45 8.94
N PHE A 243 -5.83 -21.52 7.65
CA PHE A 243 -7.04 -22.17 7.15
C PHE A 243 -7.15 -23.61 7.60
N TYR A 244 -6.11 -24.42 7.38
CA TYR A 244 -6.13 -25.83 7.77
C TYR A 244 -6.18 -26.02 9.28
N ARG A 245 -5.57 -25.14 10.06
CA ARG A 245 -5.53 -25.23 11.51
C ARG A 245 -6.84 -24.82 12.17
N TYR A 246 -7.52 -23.77 11.67
CA TYR A 246 -8.60 -23.13 12.40
C TYR A 246 -9.92 -23.02 11.65
N LEU A 247 -9.92 -23.00 10.31
CA LEU A 247 -11.09 -22.66 9.51
C LEU A 247 -11.66 -23.85 8.75
N LYS A 248 -10.87 -24.86 8.40
CA LYS A 248 -11.32 -26.01 7.61
C LYS A 248 -12.52 -26.70 8.26
N GLY A 249 -13.57 -26.91 7.50
CA GLY A 249 -14.82 -27.52 7.93
C GLY A 249 -15.79 -26.58 8.67
N LYS A 250 -15.45 -25.30 8.86
CA LYS A 250 -16.31 -24.31 9.50
C LYS A 250 -17.00 -23.45 8.46
N THR A 251 -18.32 -23.51 8.43
CA THR A 251 -19.15 -22.86 7.39
C THR A 251 -20.12 -21.82 7.94
N ASP A 252 -20.26 -21.70 9.25
CA ASP A 252 -21.11 -20.73 9.91
C ASP A 252 -20.34 -19.44 10.17
N TRP A 253 -20.56 -18.43 9.34
CA TRP A 253 -19.85 -17.14 9.37
C TRP A 253 -19.90 -16.44 10.73
N GLU A 254 -21.03 -16.53 11.44
CA GLU A 254 -21.26 -15.84 12.72
C GLU A 254 -20.39 -16.42 13.87
N THR A 255 -19.93 -17.65 13.72
CA THR A 255 -19.17 -18.38 14.75
C THR A 255 -17.71 -18.65 14.36
N LEU A 256 -17.28 -18.19 13.18
CA LEU A 256 -15.89 -18.38 12.76
C LEU A 256 -14.91 -17.74 13.75
N PRO A 257 -13.76 -18.39 14.01
CA PRO A 257 -12.63 -17.69 14.58
C PRO A 257 -12.11 -16.62 13.59
N PRO A 258 -11.16 -15.76 14.01
CA PRO A 258 -10.55 -14.82 13.08
C PRO A 258 -10.14 -15.51 11.79
N VAL A 259 -10.60 -14.98 10.65
CA VAL A 259 -10.31 -15.56 9.33
C VAL A 259 -8.88 -15.23 8.86
N SER A 260 -8.24 -14.29 9.51
CA SER A 260 -6.89 -13.80 9.23
C SER A 260 -5.88 -14.30 10.25
N PRO A 261 -4.71 -14.81 9.83
CA PRO A 261 -3.59 -15.00 10.74
C PRO A 261 -3.07 -13.65 11.27
N PRO A 262 -2.30 -13.64 12.39
CA PRO A 262 -1.71 -12.41 12.93
C PRO A 262 -0.73 -11.69 12.00
N TYR A 263 -0.23 -12.34 10.97
CA TYR A 263 0.72 -11.80 10.00
C TYR A 263 0.35 -12.19 8.59
N TRP A 264 0.31 -11.19 7.68
CA TRP A 264 0.06 -11.39 6.25
C TRP A 264 1.35 -11.42 5.42
N GLY A 265 2.45 -11.16 6.02
CA GLY A 265 3.80 -11.20 5.51
C GLY A 265 4.77 -11.29 6.68
N TYR A 266 6.00 -10.80 6.49
CA TYR A 266 6.98 -10.71 7.57
C TYR A 266 6.83 -9.43 8.40
N TYR A 267 6.56 -8.29 7.75
CA TYR A 267 6.43 -7.00 8.41
C TYR A 267 4.98 -6.53 8.52
N VAL A 268 4.30 -6.30 7.42
CA VAL A 268 3.02 -5.58 7.37
C VAL A 268 1.89 -6.43 6.81
N PHE A 269 0.65 -5.98 7.01
CA PHE A 269 -0.57 -6.57 6.45
C PHE A 269 -0.92 -5.95 5.10
N HIS A 270 -1.97 -5.13 5.15
CA HIS A 270 -2.60 -4.43 4.04
C HIS A 270 -1.67 -3.39 3.41
N ASP A 271 -0.76 -2.83 4.20
CA ASP A 271 0.19 -1.81 3.76
C ASP A 271 1.29 -2.34 2.83
N ASN A 272 1.36 -3.66 2.58
CA ASN A 272 2.17 -4.16 1.47
C ASN A 272 1.68 -3.65 0.11
N ASN A 273 0.42 -3.14 0.05
CA ASN A 273 -0.17 -2.42 -1.07
C ASN A 273 -0.15 -0.89 -0.88
N ARG A 274 0.85 -0.33 -0.17
CA ARG A 274 1.04 1.12 0.06
C ARG A 274 2.50 1.55 -0.10
N ASP A 275 3.32 0.68 -0.63
CA ASP A 275 4.78 0.78 -0.61
C ASP A 275 5.39 1.25 -1.95
N THR A 276 4.57 1.62 -2.93
CA THR A 276 5.06 1.93 -4.28
C THR A 276 6.07 3.07 -4.31
N HIS A 277 5.90 4.12 -3.51
CA HIS A 277 6.84 5.25 -3.53
C HIS A 277 8.18 4.92 -2.88
N GLN A 278 8.17 4.25 -1.73
CA GLN A 278 9.36 3.93 -0.94
C GLN A 278 10.10 2.70 -1.47
N LYS A 279 9.38 1.72 -1.97
CA LYS A 279 9.89 0.38 -2.35
C LYS A 279 10.67 -0.27 -1.20
N ALA A 280 10.11 -0.17 -0.01
CA ALA A 280 10.69 -0.71 1.21
C ALA A 280 10.71 -2.25 1.18
N LEU A 281 9.61 -2.87 0.76
CA LEU A 281 9.43 -4.32 0.78
C LEU A 281 10.04 -5.02 -0.45
N GLN A 282 10.50 -6.26 -0.25
CA GLN A 282 11.11 -7.05 -1.32
C GLN A 282 10.14 -7.36 -2.46
N LEU A 283 8.88 -7.62 -2.13
CA LEU A 283 7.83 -7.85 -3.14
C LEU A 283 7.65 -6.63 -4.06
N THR A 284 7.61 -5.43 -3.49
CA THR A 284 7.49 -4.18 -4.25
C THR A 284 8.70 -3.99 -5.17
N ARG A 285 9.91 -4.22 -4.64
CA ARG A 285 11.14 -4.17 -5.43
C ARG A 285 11.15 -5.18 -6.57
N ALA A 286 10.62 -6.39 -6.35
CA ALA A 286 10.53 -7.43 -7.37
C ALA A 286 9.56 -7.02 -8.49
N VAL A 287 8.35 -6.54 -8.14
CA VAL A 287 7.35 -6.09 -9.12
C VAL A 287 7.84 -4.87 -9.89
N HIS A 288 8.46 -3.88 -9.23
CA HIS A 288 9.03 -2.72 -9.91
C HIS A 288 10.15 -3.10 -10.88
N ARG A 289 11.04 -4.03 -10.48
CA ARG A 289 12.08 -4.55 -11.38
C ARG A 289 11.48 -5.20 -12.62
N MET A 290 10.46 -6.04 -12.45
CA MET A 290 9.70 -6.62 -13.55
C MET A 290 9.09 -5.51 -14.42
N PHE A 291 8.48 -4.49 -13.81
CA PHE A 291 7.88 -3.38 -14.54
C PHE A 291 8.90 -2.66 -15.44
N TYR A 292 10.08 -2.33 -14.92
CA TYR A 292 11.12 -1.64 -15.72
C TYR A 292 11.78 -2.55 -16.75
N ASP A 293 11.74 -3.87 -16.57
CA ASP A 293 12.28 -4.83 -17.54
C ASP A 293 11.29 -5.08 -18.70
N TYR A 294 10.00 -5.17 -18.41
CA TYR A 294 8.98 -5.53 -19.39
C TYR A 294 8.20 -4.33 -19.93
N HIS A 295 8.13 -3.22 -19.24
CA HIS A 295 7.30 -2.05 -19.57
C HIS A 295 5.85 -2.45 -19.91
N PRO A 296 5.12 -3.11 -19.02
CA PRO A 296 3.76 -3.55 -19.29
C PRO A 296 2.86 -2.35 -19.58
N THR A 297 1.97 -2.51 -20.56
CA THR A 297 0.95 -1.50 -20.89
C THR A 297 -0.15 -1.44 -19.85
N VAL A 298 -0.39 -2.58 -19.17
CA VAL A 298 -1.36 -2.70 -18.07
C VAL A 298 -0.76 -3.50 -16.92
N VAL A 299 -0.95 -3.02 -15.70
CA VAL A 299 -0.77 -3.75 -14.44
C VAL A 299 -2.13 -3.88 -13.78
N HIS A 300 -2.51 -5.09 -13.41
CA HIS A 300 -3.83 -5.44 -12.91
C HIS A 300 -3.75 -6.24 -11.63
N ASP A 301 -4.10 -5.62 -10.51
CA ASP A 301 -4.15 -6.25 -9.19
C ASP A 301 -5.45 -7.03 -8.98
N LEU A 302 -5.34 -8.21 -8.36
CA LEU A 302 -6.46 -9.13 -8.13
C LEU A 302 -6.73 -9.23 -6.63
N HIS A 303 -7.66 -8.40 -6.14
CA HIS A 303 -8.04 -8.29 -4.74
C HIS A 303 -9.40 -8.93 -4.43
N GLU A 304 -9.71 -9.02 -3.14
CA GLU A 304 -10.98 -9.50 -2.63
C GLU A 304 -11.51 -8.56 -1.53
N SER A 305 -12.79 -8.24 -1.65
CA SER A 305 -13.52 -7.44 -0.69
C SER A 305 -14.99 -7.90 -0.63
N ILE A 306 -15.91 -7.05 -0.21
CA ILE A 306 -17.33 -7.37 -0.04
C ILE A 306 -18.13 -7.43 -1.37
N PRO A 307 -17.79 -6.66 -2.44
CA PRO A 307 -18.53 -6.71 -3.70
C PRO A 307 -18.38 -8.06 -4.42
N LEU A 308 -19.41 -8.49 -5.18
CA LEU A 308 -19.31 -9.72 -5.98
C LEU A 308 -18.18 -9.62 -7.01
N LEU A 309 -18.16 -8.56 -7.81
CA LEU A 309 -17.00 -8.10 -8.55
C LEU A 309 -17.12 -6.60 -8.79
N GLN A 310 -16.22 -5.85 -8.23
CA GLN A 310 -16.02 -4.44 -8.57
C GLN A 310 -14.76 -4.33 -9.45
N THR A 311 -14.94 -3.71 -10.62
CA THR A 311 -13.81 -3.37 -11.49
C THR A 311 -13.44 -1.90 -11.28
N TRP A 312 -12.17 -1.63 -11.00
CA TRP A 312 -11.72 -0.29 -10.70
C TRP A 312 -11.77 0.61 -11.93
N ASN A 313 -12.36 1.79 -11.77
CA ASN A 313 -12.32 2.85 -12.78
C ASN A 313 -11.76 4.16 -12.22
N GLY A 314 -11.42 4.18 -10.93
CA GLY A 314 -11.12 5.37 -10.18
C GLY A 314 -12.29 6.37 -10.13
N THR A 315 -12.42 7.12 -9.03
CA THR A 315 -13.27 8.31 -8.99
C THR A 315 -12.45 9.54 -8.72
N GLY A 316 -12.99 10.67 -9.17
CA GLY A 316 -12.45 11.96 -8.78
C GLY A 316 -12.43 12.19 -7.25
N PRO A 317 -11.67 13.16 -6.79
CA PRO A 317 -10.88 14.03 -7.63
C PRO A 317 -9.71 13.30 -8.28
N TRP A 318 -9.41 13.66 -9.53
CA TRP A 318 -8.27 13.09 -10.23
C TRP A 318 -7.01 13.88 -9.94
N ASN A 319 -5.90 13.18 -9.78
CA ASN A 319 -4.58 13.79 -9.71
C ASN A 319 -4.26 14.44 -11.05
N THR A 320 -3.98 15.74 -11.03
CA THR A 320 -3.75 16.55 -12.24
C THR A 320 -2.44 16.24 -12.96
N ASN A 321 -1.54 15.47 -12.35
CA ASN A 321 -0.32 14.99 -12.99
C ASN A 321 -0.56 13.82 -13.94
N LEU A 322 -1.70 13.11 -13.80
CA LEU A 322 -2.05 12.02 -14.71
C LEU A 322 -2.41 12.53 -16.11
N ASP A 323 -2.11 11.71 -17.11
CA ASP A 323 -2.57 11.98 -18.46
C ASP A 323 -4.07 11.65 -18.61
N PRO A 324 -4.90 12.55 -19.18
CA PRO A 324 -6.33 12.30 -19.35
C PRO A 324 -6.69 11.07 -20.19
N ILE A 325 -5.77 10.56 -21.04
CA ILE A 325 -5.97 9.30 -21.76
C ILE A 325 -6.23 8.16 -20.79
N LEU A 326 -5.55 8.15 -19.65
CA LEU A 326 -5.70 7.13 -18.63
C LEU A 326 -7.15 7.03 -18.11
N LEU A 327 -7.83 8.19 -17.93
CA LEU A 327 -9.24 8.19 -17.52
C LEU A 327 -10.14 7.49 -18.55
N GLY A 328 -9.91 7.76 -19.85
CA GLY A 328 -10.63 7.06 -20.91
C GLY A 328 -10.44 5.55 -20.82
N GLU A 329 -9.19 5.10 -20.66
CA GLU A 329 -8.85 3.67 -20.56
C GLU A 329 -9.53 3.02 -19.34
N PHE A 330 -9.55 3.67 -18.18
CA PHE A 330 -10.26 3.17 -17.00
C PHE A 330 -11.74 2.88 -17.30
N PHE A 331 -12.44 3.86 -17.88
CA PHE A 331 -13.86 3.73 -18.16
C PHE A 331 -14.15 2.70 -19.25
N GLU A 332 -13.41 2.72 -20.35
CA GLU A 332 -13.60 1.76 -21.44
C GLU A 332 -13.43 0.31 -20.98
N MET A 333 -12.36 0.03 -20.23
CA MET A 333 -12.06 -1.31 -19.73
C MET A 333 -13.13 -1.78 -18.74
N SER A 334 -13.49 -0.93 -17.77
CA SER A 334 -14.46 -1.28 -16.73
C SER A 334 -15.86 -1.51 -17.29
N PHE A 335 -16.32 -0.66 -18.20
CA PHE A 335 -17.64 -0.83 -18.81
C PHE A 335 -17.71 -1.99 -19.79
N HIS A 336 -16.60 -2.35 -20.43
CA HIS A 336 -16.53 -3.58 -21.24
C HIS A 336 -16.76 -4.82 -20.36
N GLU A 337 -16.12 -4.92 -19.21
CA GLU A 337 -16.27 -6.04 -18.28
C GLU A 337 -17.68 -6.14 -17.72
N ILE A 338 -18.27 -5.01 -17.31
CA ILE A 338 -19.66 -4.97 -16.84
C ILE A 338 -20.60 -5.47 -17.93
N SER A 339 -20.43 -5.00 -19.16
CA SER A 339 -21.27 -5.39 -20.28
C SER A 339 -21.13 -6.88 -20.61
N THR A 340 -19.89 -7.39 -20.66
CA THR A 340 -19.60 -8.78 -20.99
C THR A 340 -20.17 -9.73 -19.93
N MET A 341 -19.85 -9.51 -18.66
CA MET A 341 -20.31 -10.39 -17.58
C MET A 341 -21.83 -10.31 -17.37
N SER A 342 -22.43 -9.12 -17.52
CA SER A 342 -23.89 -8.96 -17.47
C SER A 342 -24.58 -9.65 -18.62
N SER A 343 -23.95 -9.77 -19.81
CA SER A 343 -24.51 -10.52 -20.94
C SER A 343 -24.63 -12.02 -20.66
N PHE A 344 -23.82 -12.54 -19.74
CA PHE A 344 -23.92 -13.92 -19.22
C PHE A 344 -24.92 -14.05 -18.06
N GLY A 345 -25.56 -12.96 -17.64
CA GLY A 345 -26.49 -12.94 -16.52
C GLY A 345 -25.82 -12.98 -15.15
N MET A 346 -24.50 -12.72 -15.06
CA MET A 346 -23.78 -12.67 -13.79
C MET A 346 -24.15 -11.41 -13.01
N PRO A 347 -24.72 -11.53 -11.79
CA PRO A 347 -25.14 -10.38 -11.01
C PRO A 347 -23.97 -9.73 -10.25
N GLY A 348 -24.15 -8.47 -9.83
CA GLY A 348 -23.23 -7.78 -8.93
C GLY A 348 -21.89 -7.38 -9.53
N VAL A 349 -21.77 -7.34 -10.84
CA VAL A 349 -20.63 -6.77 -11.55
C VAL A 349 -20.87 -5.28 -11.73
N TRP A 350 -19.96 -4.47 -11.23
CA TRP A 350 -20.15 -3.02 -11.16
C TRP A 350 -18.83 -2.27 -11.06
N THR A 351 -18.88 -0.96 -11.24
CA THR A 351 -17.77 -0.07 -10.96
C THR A 351 -18.23 1.11 -10.14
N TRP A 352 -17.44 1.50 -9.21
CA TRP A 352 -17.54 2.72 -8.44
C TRP A 352 -16.17 3.01 -7.89
N GLY A 353 -15.71 4.21 -8.02
CA GLY A 353 -14.42 4.52 -7.48
C GLY A 353 -14.47 4.85 -6.00
N PHE A 354 -13.36 4.73 -5.38
CA PHE A 354 -13.14 5.08 -4.00
C PHE A 354 -11.88 5.94 -3.80
N GLY A 355 -11.64 6.85 -4.73
CA GLY A 355 -10.59 7.83 -4.60
C GLY A 355 -9.22 7.44 -5.16
N GLU A 356 -9.09 6.31 -5.86
CA GLU A 356 -7.83 5.88 -6.49
C GLU A 356 -7.34 6.87 -7.55
N GLY A 357 -8.23 7.67 -8.09
CA GLY A 357 -7.87 8.75 -9.01
C GLY A 357 -6.93 9.81 -8.42
N TRP A 358 -6.80 9.88 -7.10
CA TRP A 358 -5.92 10.81 -6.41
C TRP A 358 -4.62 10.18 -5.93
N GLY A 359 -4.69 9.15 -5.09
CA GLY A 359 -3.52 8.52 -4.47
C GLY A 359 -2.94 7.42 -5.35
N HIS A 360 -1.63 7.48 -5.63
CA HIS A 360 -0.95 6.52 -6.49
C HIS A 360 0.20 5.84 -5.75
N HIS A 361 -0.10 5.27 -4.58
CA HIS A 361 0.85 4.57 -3.71
C HIS A 361 0.61 3.06 -3.62
N TYR A 362 -0.39 2.55 -4.37
CA TYR A 362 -0.67 1.11 -4.48
C TYR A 362 0.37 0.38 -5.34
N LEU A 363 0.40 -0.94 -5.29
CA LEU A 363 1.38 -1.71 -6.06
C LEU A 363 1.17 -1.55 -7.58
N ASP A 364 -0.09 -1.60 -8.04
CA ASP A 364 -0.45 -1.36 -9.44
C ASP A 364 -0.12 0.06 -9.92
N SER A 365 0.00 0.99 -8.98
CA SER A 365 0.30 2.39 -9.28
C SER A 365 1.70 2.58 -9.87
N VAL A 366 2.58 1.58 -9.79
CA VAL A 366 3.83 1.60 -10.58
C VAL A 366 3.54 1.87 -12.05
N ALA A 367 2.44 1.32 -12.57
CA ALA A 367 2.01 1.56 -13.96
C ALA A 367 1.52 3.00 -14.17
N VAL A 368 0.59 3.45 -13.35
CA VAL A 368 -0.01 4.81 -13.44
C VAL A 368 1.08 5.88 -13.33
N ASN A 369 1.99 5.73 -12.39
CA ASN A 369 3.11 6.63 -12.14
C ASN A 369 4.09 6.71 -13.34
N HIS A 370 4.17 5.63 -14.12
CA HIS A 370 5.06 5.52 -15.29
C HIS A 370 4.29 5.51 -16.63
N ASN A 371 3.17 6.23 -16.69
CA ASN A 371 2.35 6.44 -17.90
C ASN A 371 1.76 5.15 -18.51
N SER A 372 1.71 4.04 -17.76
CA SER A 372 0.98 2.82 -18.10
C SER A 372 -0.42 2.86 -17.48
N MET A 373 -1.20 1.79 -17.66
CA MET A 373 -2.50 1.60 -17.04
C MET A 373 -2.37 0.74 -15.79
N GLY A 374 -2.74 1.26 -14.62
CA GLY A 374 -2.91 0.49 -13.38
C GLY A 374 -4.39 0.28 -13.11
N ARG A 375 -4.79 -0.91 -12.71
CA ARG A 375 -6.18 -1.24 -12.41
C ARG A 375 -6.29 -2.46 -11.52
N GLY A 376 -7.50 -2.75 -11.03
CA GLY A 376 -7.72 -3.93 -10.18
C GLY A 376 -9.16 -4.40 -10.13
N TYR A 377 -9.32 -5.57 -9.52
CA TYR A 377 -10.60 -6.14 -9.12
C TYR A 377 -10.70 -6.22 -7.61
N GLU A 378 -11.93 -6.05 -7.14
CA GLU A 378 -12.38 -6.52 -5.83
C GLU A 378 -13.44 -7.59 -6.05
N THR A 379 -13.10 -8.86 -5.83
CA THR A 379 -14.07 -9.95 -5.86
C THR A 379 -14.54 -10.30 -4.45
N PHE A 380 -15.71 -10.94 -4.33
CA PHE A 380 -16.20 -11.35 -3.04
C PHE A 380 -15.44 -12.57 -2.52
N GLY A 381 -14.77 -12.39 -1.37
CA GLY A 381 -14.02 -13.43 -0.68
C GLY A 381 -14.60 -13.80 0.67
N ASN A 382 -14.28 -14.98 1.16
CA ASN A 382 -14.62 -15.43 2.51
C ASN A 382 -13.40 -15.46 3.46
N GLY A 383 -12.19 -15.19 2.98
CA GLY A 383 -10.95 -15.41 3.71
C GLY A 383 -10.69 -16.90 4.00
N THR A 384 -11.41 -17.81 3.33
CA THR A 384 -11.39 -19.25 3.55
C THR A 384 -11.74 -20.00 2.27
N ALA A 385 -11.38 -21.28 2.20
CA ALA A 385 -11.80 -22.15 1.11
C ALA A 385 -13.17 -22.83 1.33
N GLU A 386 -13.85 -22.53 2.44
CA GLU A 386 -15.16 -23.10 2.72
C GLU A 386 -16.30 -22.35 2.02
N THR A 387 -17.38 -23.08 1.74
CA THR A 387 -18.64 -22.47 1.29
C THR A 387 -19.39 -21.93 2.48
N VAL A 388 -19.52 -20.61 2.57
CA VAL A 388 -20.11 -19.90 3.70
C VAL A 388 -21.44 -19.27 3.31
N GLU A 389 -22.43 -19.32 4.20
CA GLU A 389 -23.67 -18.57 4.03
C GLU A 389 -23.44 -17.10 4.45
N ARG A 390 -23.84 -16.18 3.58
CA ARG A 390 -23.68 -14.73 3.79
C ARG A 390 -24.99 -13.99 3.63
N VAL A 391 -25.08 -12.84 4.29
CA VAL A 391 -26.16 -11.87 4.15
C VAL A 391 -25.56 -10.50 3.99
N LEU A 392 -25.78 -9.83 2.86
CA LEU A 392 -25.33 -8.45 2.66
C LEU A 392 -26.38 -7.49 3.21
N ARG A 393 -26.12 -6.91 4.38
CA ARG A 393 -27.04 -5.97 5.04
C ARG A 393 -26.74 -4.54 4.63
N PRO A 394 -27.76 -3.75 4.24
CA PRO A 394 -27.55 -2.41 3.64
C PRO A 394 -26.75 -1.43 4.50
N ASN A 395 -26.87 -1.53 5.83
CA ASN A 395 -26.23 -0.60 6.75
C ASN A 395 -24.98 -1.15 7.43
N GLU A 396 -24.71 -2.44 7.30
CA GLU A 396 -23.57 -3.12 7.95
C GLU A 396 -22.41 -3.30 6.97
N GLU A 397 -22.73 -3.55 5.70
CA GLU A 397 -21.75 -3.80 4.66
C GLU A 397 -21.63 -2.57 3.76
N ARG A 398 -20.53 -1.86 3.88
CA ARG A 398 -20.23 -0.68 3.06
C ARG A 398 -18.92 -0.88 2.33
N TYR A 399 -18.88 -0.38 1.10
CA TYR A 399 -17.65 -0.24 0.35
C TYR A 399 -17.34 1.25 0.27
N VAL A 400 -16.30 1.66 0.98
CA VAL A 400 -15.98 3.06 1.25
C VAL A 400 -17.18 3.79 1.87
N ASP A 401 -17.87 4.65 1.14
CA ASP A 401 -18.99 5.46 1.63
C ASP A 401 -20.36 4.95 1.21
N ARG A 402 -20.42 3.87 0.39
CA ARG A 402 -21.66 3.36 -0.19
C ARG A 402 -22.04 1.97 0.34
N PRO A 403 -23.30 1.75 0.67
CA PRO A 403 -23.78 0.39 0.93
C PRO A 403 -23.57 -0.53 -0.28
N VAL A 404 -23.05 -1.73 -0.06
CA VAL A 404 -22.82 -2.71 -1.14
C VAL A 404 -24.11 -3.17 -1.81
N THR A 405 -25.24 -2.93 -1.15
CA THR A 405 -26.59 -3.21 -1.66
C THR A 405 -27.24 -2.00 -2.32
N SER A 406 -26.57 -0.87 -2.45
CA SER A 406 -27.08 0.32 -3.13
C SER A 406 -27.52 -0.02 -4.55
N ARG A 407 -28.63 0.56 -5.02
CA ARG A 407 -29.14 0.40 -6.39
C ARG A 407 -28.50 1.37 -7.38
N GLU A 408 -27.67 2.26 -6.90
CA GLU A 408 -26.80 3.05 -7.74
C GLU A 408 -25.77 2.14 -8.39
N TRP A 409 -25.37 2.42 -9.62
CA TRP A 409 -24.27 1.74 -10.30
C TRP A 409 -24.40 0.22 -10.49
N TYR A 410 -25.60 -0.25 -10.92
CA TYR A 410 -25.77 -1.63 -11.36
C TYR A 410 -25.44 -2.68 -10.30
N ARG A 411 -26.02 -2.56 -9.13
CA ARG A 411 -25.94 -3.57 -8.08
C ARG A 411 -27.24 -4.39 -8.02
N PRO A 412 -27.39 -5.37 -8.87
CA PRO A 412 -28.64 -6.13 -8.96
C PRO A 412 -28.80 -7.15 -7.83
N PHE A 413 -27.93 -7.14 -6.82
CA PHE A 413 -28.01 -8.06 -5.71
C PHE A 413 -28.95 -7.48 -4.64
N PRO A 414 -30.09 -8.12 -4.32
CA PRO A 414 -31.02 -7.59 -3.35
C PRO A 414 -30.42 -7.50 -1.94
N PRO A 415 -30.72 -6.45 -1.15
CA PRO A 415 -30.34 -6.39 0.25
C PRO A 415 -30.98 -7.51 1.06
N ASP A 416 -30.39 -7.87 2.17
CA ASP A 416 -30.83 -8.89 3.14
C ASP A 416 -31.09 -10.29 2.54
N ARG A 417 -30.64 -10.52 1.33
CA ARG A 417 -30.70 -11.83 0.72
C ARG A 417 -29.65 -12.75 1.32
N ARG A 418 -30.09 -13.93 1.78
CA ARG A 418 -29.19 -15.03 2.11
C ARG A 418 -28.71 -15.72 0.84
N PHE A 419 -27.43 -15.99 0.77
CA PHE A 419 -26.82 -16.75 -0.32
C PHE A 419 -25.56 -17.47 0.18
N LYS A 420 -25.22 -18.57 -0.48
CA LYS A 420 -23.98 -19.28 -0.23
C LYS A 420 -22.92 -18.76 -1.18
N TRP A 421 -21.73 -18.53 -0.66
CA TRP A 421 -20.58 -18.15 -1.46
C TRP A 421 -19.45 -19.13 -1.27
N SER A 422 -18.93 -19.68 -2.37
CA SER A 422 -17.82 -20.64 -2.41
C SER A 422 -16.59 -20.01 -3.03
N LEU A 423 -15.43 -20.59 -2.78
CA LEU A 423 -14.18 -20.23 -3.48
C LEU A 423 -14.28 -20.46 -5.00
N ARG A 424 -15.12 -21.43 -5.45
CA ARG A 424 -15.40 -21.64 -6.87
C ARG A 424 -16.17 -20.46 -7.48
N ASN A 425 -17.13 -19.88 -6.78
CA ASN A 425 -17.83 -18.68 -7.24
C ASN A 425 -16.85 -17.52 -7.45
N ASN A 426 -15.96 -17.31 -6.49
CA ASN A 426 -14.89 -16.31 -6.60
C ASN A 426 -14.04 -16.57 -7.87
N THR A 427 -13.55 -17.81 -8.04
CA THR A 427 -12.78 -18.24 -9.22
C THR A 427 -13.55 -17.97 -10.52
N ASN A 428 -14.85 -18.27 -10.57
CA ASN A 428 -15.69 -18.04 -11.76
C ASN A 428 -15.78 -16.56 -12.12
N TYR A 429 -16.01 -15.70 -11.12
CA TYR A 429 -16.12 -14.25 -11.34
C TYR A 429 -14.78 -13.66 -11.80
N MET A 430 -13.73 -13.91 -11.05
CA MET A 430 -12.41 -13.33 -11.31
C MET A 430 -11.87 -13.81 -12.65
N GLN A 431 -11.96 -15.11 -12.96
CA GLN A 431 -11.48 -15.65 -14.23
C GLN A 431 -12.30 -15.13 -15.43
N THR A 432 -13.64 -15.00 -15.29
CA THR A 432 -14.47 -14.42 -16.35
C THR A 432 -14.09 -12.96 -16.61
N GLY A 433 -13.86 -12.18 -15.56
CA GLY A 433 -13.38 -10.80 -15.67
C GLY A 433 -12.03 -10.72 -16.37
N CYS A 434 -11.05 -11.53 -15.92
CA CYS A 434 -9.73 -11.59 -16.55
C CYS A 434 -9.80 -11.95 -18.04
N LEU A 435 -10.62 -12.93 -18.41
CA LEU A 435 -10.81 -13.32 -19.81
C LEU A 435 -11.49 -12.19 -20.62
N SER A 436 -12.47 -11.50 -20.03
CA SER A 436 -13.16 -10.38 -20.67
C SER A 436 -12.18 -9.25 -21.02
N ILE A 437 -11.33 -8.88 -20.07
CA ILE A 437 -10.40 -7.77 -20.30
C ILE A 437 -9.23 -8.15 -21.22
N LEU A 438 -8.78 -9.40 -21.19
CA LEU A 438 -7.79 -9.89 -22.14
C LEU A 438 -8.35 -9.94 -23.58
N ASP A 439 -9.62 -10.33 -23.75
CA ASP A 439 -10.29 -10.30 -25.06
C ASP A 439 -10.42 -8.87 -25.59
N TYR A 440 -10.81 -7.91 -24.72
CA TYR A 440 -10.80 -6.49 -25.06
C TYR A 440 -9.40 -6.03 -25.49
N SER A 441 -8.40 -6.29 -24.67
CA SER A 441 -7.01 -5.87 -24.89
C SER A 441 -6.43 -6.45 -26.18
N ALA A 442 -6.73 -7.72 -26.48
CA ALA A 442 -6.29 -8.34 -27.72
C ALA A 442 -6.94 -7.74 -28.97
N LYS A 443 -8.21 -7.32 -28.88
CA LYS A 443 -8.92 -6.64 -29.97
C LYS A 443 -8.44 -5.21 -30.19
N HIS A 444 -7.99 -4.53 -29.13
CA HIS A 444 -7.54 -3.13 -29.13
C HIS A 444 -6.03 -2.98 -28.96
N ALA A 445 -5.25 -4.02 -29.26
CA ALA A 445 -3.81 -4.10 -28.98
C ALA A 445 -3.01 -2.89 -29.49
N LYS A 446 -3.28 -2.47 -30.74
CA LYS A 446 -2.58 -1.32 -31.35
C LYS A 446 -2.97 0.01 -30.70
N ASP A 447 -4.23 0.18 -30.33
CA ASP A 447 -4.70 1.40 -29.68
C ASP A 447 -4.11 1.53 -28.28
N MET A 448 -4.01 0.41 -27.53
CA MET A 448 -3.34 0.39 -26.21
C MET A 448 -1.87 0.78 -26.32
N LEU A 449 -1.12 0.26 -27.31
CA LEU A 449 0.27 0.65 -27.54
C LEU A 449 0.39 2.12 -27.97
N ARG A 450 -0.54 2.60 -28.79
CA ARG A 450 -0.58 4.01 -29.22
C ARG A 450 -0.85 4.94 -28.03
N ASN A 451 -1.80 4.60 -27.17
CA ASN A 451 -2.09 5.32 -25.94
C ASN A 451 -0.89 5.29 -24.97
N PHE A 452 -0.25 4.14 -24.82
CA PHE A 452 0.97 3.99 -24.03
C PHE A 452 2.06 4.96 -24.50
N TYR A 453 2.41 4.96 -25.80
CA TYR A 453 3.36 5.91 -26.36
C TYR A 453 2.91 7.36 -26.18
N ARG A 454 1.62 7.66 -26.43
CA ARG A 454 1.08 9.03 -26.35
C ARG A 454 1.16 9.60 -24.94
N LYS A 455 0.86 8.81 -23.92
CA LYS A 455 0.98 9.22 -22.50
C LYS A 455 2.44 9.58 -22.16
N HIS A 456 3.41 8.79 -22.59
CA HIS A 456 4.84 9.09 -22.41
C HIS A 456 5.25 10.36 -23.18
N TYR A 457 4.79 10.50 -24.41
CA TYR A 457 5.04 11.68 -25.22
C TYR A 457 4.47 12.96 -24.60
N ASN A 458 3.25 12.91 -24.10
CA ASN A 458 2.61 14.04 -23.45
C ASN A 458 3.34 14.44 -22.18
N SER A 459 3.73 13.47 -21.35
CA SER A 459 4.48 13.70 -20.12
C SER A 459 5.81 14.41 -20.42
N TRP A 460 6.61 13.88 -21.35
CA TRP A 460 7.85 14.50 -21.81
C TRP A 460 7.64 15.92 -22.34
N GLN A 461 6.63 16.13 -23.20
CA GLN A 461 6.35 17.45 -23.82
C GLN A 461 5.98 18.52 -22.80
N LYS A 462 5.31 18.19 -21.71
CA LYS A 462 5.06 19.13 -20.61
C LYS A 462 6.39 19.65 -20.03
N GLY A 463 7.36 18.79 -19.81
CA GLY A 463 8.69 19.19 -19.32
C GLY A 463 9.49 20.01 -20.33
N VAL A 464 9.42 19.68 -21.62
CA VAL A 464 10.04 20.48 -22.69
C VAL A 464 9.48 21.90 -22.73
N LYS A 465 8.19 22.07 -22.47
CA LYS A 465 7.49 23.37 -22.45
C LYS A 465 7.71 24.18 -21.17
N GLY A 466 8.20 23.53 -20.10
CA GLY A 466 8.58 24.20 -18.85
C GLY A 466 7.49 24.30 -17.79
N ASP A 467 6.78 23.22 -17.58
CA ASP A 467 5.79 23.13 -16.51
C ASP A 467 6.16 22.00 -15.48
N PRO A 468 7.11 22.22 -14.57
CA PRO A 468 8.25 23.15 -14.62
C PRO A 468 9.35 22.67 -15.59
N TYR A 469 10.46 23.39 -15.69
CA TYR A 469 11.66 22.92 -16.41
C TYR A 469 12.53 21.97 -15.60
N ALA A 470 12.60 22.18 -14.28
CA ALA A 470 13.40 21.33 -13.38
C ALA A 470 12.99 21.49 -11.92
N TYR A 471 13.53 20.60 -11.07
CA TYR A 471 13.70 20.83 -9.64
C TYR A 471 15.18 20.85 -9.30
N VAL A 472 15.56 21.73 -8.37
CA VAL A 472 16.91 21.87 -7.86
C VAL A 472 16.92 21.48 -6.39
N ILE A 473 17.84 20.59 -6.02
CA ILE A 473 17.98 20.07 -4.66
C ILE A 473 19.42 20.34 -4.21
N PRO A 474 19.66 21.33 -3.31
CA PRO A 474 21.00 21.60 -2.78
C PRO A 474 21.59 20.37 -2.10
N SER A 475 22.85 20.04 -2.36
CA SER A 475 23.52 18.87 -1.76
C SER A 475 23.89 19.09 -0.29
N GLU A 476 24.16 20.33 0.07
CA GLU A 476 24.55 20.72 1.43
C GLU A 476 23.35 21.20 2.23
N GLN A 477 22.67 20.27 2.85
CA GLN A 477 21.52 20.50 3.75
C GLN A 477 21.81 19.87 5.11
N GLY A 478 20.95 20.10 6.10
CA GLY A 478 21.14 19.66 7.47
C GLY A 478 21.36 18.16 7.65
N ASP A 479 20.70 17.34 6.82
CA ASP A 479 20.88 15.87 6.78
C ASP A 479 21.20 15.39 5.36
N ARG A 480 22.48 15.22 5.08
CA ARG A 480 22.94 14.71 3.77
C ARG A 480 22.47 13.29 3.49
N ARG A 481 22.20 12.49 4.51
CA ARG A 481 21.67 11.14 4.33
C ARG A 481 20.24 11.19 3.80
N ARG A 482 19.36 11.99 4.39
CA ARG A 482 17.98 12.15 3.87
C ARG A 482 17.96 12.70 2.45
N VAL A 483 18.86 13.64 2.11
CA VAL A 483 19.03 14.10 0.72
C VAL A 483 19.41 12.93 -0.19
N ALA A 484 20.41 12.12 0.21
CA ALA A 484 20.86 10.97 -0.58
C ALA A 484 19.72 9.92 -0.75
N GLU A 485 19.02 9.60 0.32
CA GLU A 485 17.90 8.64 0.30
C GLU A 485 16.77 9.13 -0.60
N MET A 486 16.35 10.39 -0.49
CA MET A 486 15.34 10.97 -1.39
C MET A 486 15.76 10.91 -2.87
N ILE A 487 17.02 11.25 -3.17
CA ILE A 487 17.54 11.13 -4.55
C ILE A 487 17.54 9.67 -5.01
N ASN A 488 17.89 8.73 -4.13
CA ASN A 488 17.90 7.30 -4.45
C ASN A 488 16.49 6.74 -4.65
N VAL A 489 15.48 7.28 -3.97
CA VAL A 489 14.07 6.99 -4.28
C VAL A 489 13.75 7.45 -5.69
N LEU A 490 14.06 8.68 -6.07
CA LEU A 490 13.81 9.21 -7.41
C LEU A 490 14.52 8.37 -8.50
N THR A 491 15.83 8.13 -8.35
CA THR A 491 16.59 7.33 -9.34
C THR A 491 16.13 5.87 -9.38
N GLY A 492 15.72 5.33 -8.24
CA GLY A 492 15.11 4.01 -8.14
C GLY A 492 13.77 3.89 -8.87
N HIS A 493 13.07 5.00 -9.14
CA HIS A 493 11.88 5.09 -9.99
C HIS A 493 12.22 5.44 -11.45
N HIS A 494 13.48 5.32 -11.84
CA HIS A 494 13.97 5.70 -13.17
C HIS A 494 13.71 7.18 -13.52
N ILE A 495 13.48 8.03 -12.51
CA ILE A 495 13.50 9.48 -12.68
C ILE A 495 14.95 9.92 -12.82
N GLU A 496 15.27 10.61 -13.91
CA GLU A 496 16.62 11.03 -14.22
C GLU A 496 17.03 12.22 -13.35
N VAL A 497 18.10 12.04 -12.61
CA VAL A 497 18.71 13.07 -11.76
C VAL A 497 20.16 13.28 -12.19
N GLY A 498 20.58 14.54 -12.30
CA GLY A 498 21.96 14.90 -12.56
C GLY A 498 22.56 15.76 -11.44
N ARG A 499 23.89 15.87 -11.44
CA ARG A 499 24.64 16.75 -10.54
C ARG A 499 25.27 17.87 -11.35
N ALA A 500 25.05 19.11 -10.96
CA ALA A 500 25.65 20.28 -11.61
C ALA A 500 27.16 20.27 -11.46
N THR A 501 27.89 20.43 -12.57
CA THR A 501 29.35 20.39 -12.58
C THR A 501 30.01 21.73 -12.23
N ALA A 502 29.24 22.83 -12.34
CA ALA A 502 29.69 24.20 -12.01
C ALA A 502 28.58 24.96 -11.28
N PRO A 503 28.90 26.02 -10.55
CA PRO A 503 27.87 26.91 -10.00
C PRO A 503 27.04 27.52 -11.10
N PHE A 504 25.75 27.73 -10.84
CA PHE A 504 24.80 28.29 -11.81
C PHE A 504 23.79 29.22 -11.14
N LYS A 505 23.19 30.08 -11.96
CA LYS A 505 22.20 31.06 -11.54
C LYS A 505 20.97 30.98 -12.43
N VAL A 506 19.81 30.87 -11.78
CA VAL A 506 18.47 30.96 -12.39
C VAL A 506 17.67 32.05 -11.65
N THR A 507 16.48 32.35 -12.12
CA THR A 507 15.61 33.36 -11.49
C THR A 507 15.30 33.02 -10.01
N GLU A 508 15.15 31.72 -9.72
CA GLU A 508 14.76 31.21 -8.38
C GLU A 508 15.93 31.15 -7.38
N GLY A 509 17.17 31.34 -7.85
CA GLY A 509 18.33 31.36 -6.94
C GLY A 509 19.68 31.12 -7.60
N GLU A 510 20.71 31.12 -6.74
CA GLU A 510 22.09 30.79 -7.11
C GLU A 510 22.47 29.50 -6.39
N TYR A 511 23.10 28.58 -7.11
CA TYR A 511 23.36 27.24 -6.63
C TYR A 511 24.84 26.85 -6.89
N PRO A 512 25.50 26.21 -5.90
CA PRO A 512 26.89 25.80 -6.08
C PRO A 512 26.99 24.57 -7.00
N ALA A 513 28.22 24.31 -7.44
CA ALA A 513 28.55 23.01 -8.05
C ALA A 513 28.22 21.88 -7.06
N GLY A 514 27.84 20.71 -7.59
CA GLY A 514 27.39 19.57 -6.76
C GLY A 514 25.91 19.52 -6.45
N THR A 515 25.15 20.59 -6.71
CA THR A 515 23.69 20.65 -6.57
C THR A 515 23.02 19.64 -7.50
N TYR A 516 22.00 18.94 -7.00
CA TYR A 516 21.24 18.00 -7.81
C TYR A 516 20.17 18.72 -8.61
N VAL A 517 19.96 18.26 -9.85
CA VAL A 517 18.99 18.81 -10.79
C VAL A 517 18.16 17.67 -11.39
N VAL A 518 16.85 17.74 -11.20
CA VAL A 518 15.87 16.83 -11.79
C VAL A 518 15.24 17.56 -12.96
N ARG A 519 15.74 17.30 -14.17
CA ARG A 519 15.19 17.94 -15.39
C ARG A 519 13.87 17.30 -15.77
N MET A 520 12.90 18.11 -16.19
CA MET A 520 11.55 17.65 -16.49
C MET A 520 11.37 17.21 -17.95
N ASP A 521 12.33 17.44 -18.83
CA ASP A 521 12.33 16.94 -20.21
C ASP A 521 12.69 15.45 -20.29
N GLN A 522 12.00 14.64 -19.50
CA GLN A 522 12.15 13.19 -19.35
C GLN A 522 10.80 12.45 -19.39
N PRO A 523 10.77 11.14 -19.73
CA PRO A 523 9.51 10.40 -19.89
C PRO A 523 8.64 10.36 -18.65
N TYR A 524 9.25 10.22 -17.46
CA TYR A 524 8.53 10.13 -16.18
C TYR A 524 8.39 11.47 -15.45
N ARG A 525 8.30 12.57 -16.24
CA ARG A 525 8.09 13.93 -15.73
C ARG A 525 6.87 14.02 -14.81
N ASN A 526 5.75 13.41 -15.21
CA ASN A 526 4.51 13.50 -14.43
C ASN A 526 4.70 12.94 -13.02
N TYR A 527 5.35 11.78 -12.92
CA TYR A 527 5.63 11.19 -11.62
C TYR A 527 6.66 11.99 -10.81
N ALA A 528 7.70 12.52 -11.47
CA ALA A 528 8.66 13.38 -10.79
C ALA A 528 8.00 14.61 -10.15
N VAL A 529 7.05 15.24 -10.85
CA VAL A 529 6.27 16.37 -10.31
C VAL A 529 5.38 15.91 -9.16
N ASP A 530 4.74 14.76 -9.29
CA ASP A 530 3.84 14.21 -8.27
C ASP A 530 4.57 13.89 -6.95
N LEU A 531 5.82 13.44 -7.03
CA LEU A 531 6.68 13.16 -5.87
C LEU A 531 7.31 14.43 -5.27
N LEU A 532 7.51 15.50 -6.05
CA LEU A 532 8.29 16.65 -5.63
C LEU A 532 7.44 17.88 -5.25
N ASP A 533 6.21 17.99 -5.75
CA ASP A 533 5.29 19.08 -5.38
C ASP A 533 4.39 18.66 -4.20
N PRO A 534 4.05 19.59 -3.30
CA PRO A 534 3.02 19.37 -2.29
C PRO A 534 1.67 19.03 -2.94
N GLN A 535 1.00 17.99 -2.47
CA GLN A 535 -0.34 17.66 -2.92
C GLN A 535 -1.36 18.69 -2.42
N LYS A 536 -2.41 18.92 -3.23
CA LYS A 536 -3.51 19.84 -2.92
C LYS A 536 -4.84 19.12 -3.20
N PHE A 537 -5.24 18.27 -2.27
CA PHE A 537 -6.50 17.53 -2.37
C PHE A 537 -7.67 18.52 -2.27
N PRO A 538 -8.65 18.49 -3.22
CA PRO A 538 -9.77 19.43 -3.21
C PRO A 538 -10.68 19.21 -2.00
N ALA A 539 -10.76 20.20 -1.12
CA ALA A 539 -11.58 20.15 0.09
C ALA A 539 -13.08 20.12 -0.18
N ASP A 540 -13.52 20.61 -1.33
CA ASP A 540 -14.92 20.69 -1.77
C ASP A 540 -15.43 19.44 -2.50
N THR A 541 -14.57 18.43 -2.67
CA THR A 541 -14.99 17.16 -3.30
C THR A 541 -16.05 16.45 -2.46
N PRO A 542 -17.11 15.90 -3.10
CA PRO A 542 -18.08 15.06 -2.40
C PRO A 542 -17.54 13.66 -2.07
N PHE A 543 -16.40 13.27 -2.65
CA PHE A 543 -15.80 11.96 -2.46
C PHE A 543 -14.79 11.99 -1.32
N GLN A 544 -14.88 11.00 -0.44
CA GLN A 544 -13.86 10.79 0.58
C GLN A 544 -12.65 10.10 -0.07
N PRO A 545 -11.43 10.52 0.23
CA PRO A 545 -10.26 9.75 -0.17
C PRO A 545 -10.27 8.39 0.56
N TYR A 546 -9.86 7.37 -0.16
CA TYR A 546 -9.74 6.02 0.40
C TYR A 546 -8.56 5.92 1.36
N ASP A 547 -7.45 6.59 1.03
CA ASP A 547 -6.19 6.50 1.75
C ASP A 547 -5.47 7.87 1.81
N ASP A 548 -4.17 7.86 2.13
CA ASP A 548 -3.34 9.05 2.26
C ASP A 548 -3.46 9.98 1.04
N VAL A 549 -3.49 11.28 1.30
CA VAL A 549 -3.59 12.31 0.25
C VAL A 549 -2.36 13.21 0.16
N SER A 550 -1.29 12.85 0.87
CA SER A 550 0.00 13.54 0.84
C SER A 550 1.15 12.54 0.82
N TRP A 551 2.10 12.73 -0.09
CA TRP A 551 3.30 11.90 -0.27
C TRP A 551 4.49 12.69 -0.85
N ALA A 552 4.49 14.02 -0.74
CA ALA A 552 5.53 14.88 -1.29
C ALA A 552 6.88 14.61 -0.64
N LEU A 553 7.82 13.98 -1.34
CA LEU A 553 9.11 13.55 -0.79
C LEU A 553 9.90 14.68 -0.13
N PRO A 554 9.99 15.92 -0.69
CA PRO A 554 10.73 16.99 -0.01
C PRO A 554 10.21 17.28 1.39
N ILE A 555 8.90 17.23 1.61
CA ILE A 555 8.27 17.46 2.91
C ILE A 555 8.55 16.27 3.83
N HIS A 556 8.26 15.06 3.35
CA HIS A 556 8.42 13.83 4.14
C HIS A 556 9.88 13.52 4.49
N TYR A 557 10.83 13.96 3.68
CA TYR A 557 12.27 13.84 3.99
C TYR A 557 12.83 15.07 4.70
N GLY A 558 12.07 16.16 4.81
CA GLY A 558 12.56 17.43 5.33
C GLY A 558 13.76 17.95 4.52
N VAL A 559 13.67 17.86 3.20
CA VAL A 559 14.70 18.22 2.21
C VAL A 559 14.17 19.37 1.36
N GLU A 560 15.00 20.40 1.18
CA GLU A 560 14.66 21.50 0.27
C GLU A 560 14.75 21.02 -1.19
N ALA A 561 13.66 21.17 -1.94
CA ALA A 561 13.62 21.02 -3.38
C ALA A 561 12.91 22.22 -4.00
N LYS A 562 13.61 22.92 -4.88
CA LYS A 562 13.11 24.17 -5.48
C LYS A 562 12.61 23.90 -6.90
N ARG A 563 11.35 24.24 -7.14
CA ARG A 563 10.73 24.20 -8.47
C ARG A 563 11.28 25.34 -9.34
N ILE A 564 11.75 25.04 -10.55
CA ILE A 564 12.40 25.99 -11.47
C ILE A 564 11.56 26.22 -12.73
N ALA A 565 11.13 27.45 -12.90
CA ALA A 565 10.41 27.92 -14.10
C ALA A 565 11.34 28.65 -15.11
N ASP A 566 12.58 28.96 -14.73
CA ASP A 566 13.55 29.61 -15.60
C ASP A 566 14.13 28.61 -16.62
N ALA A 567 13.93 28.89 -17.91
CA ALA A 567 14.44 28.04 -18.99
C ALA A 567 15.97 27.93 -19.03
N LYS A 568 16.71 28.87 -18.44
CA LYS A 568 18.17 28.80 -18.32
C LYS A 568 18.71 27.55 -17.65
N ILE A 569 17.87 26.86 -16.86
CA ILE A 569 18.26 25.59 -16.26
C ILE A 569 18.62 24.51 -17.30
N LYS A 570 18.14 24.64 -18.53
CA LYS A 570 18.49 23.73 -19.64
C LYS A 570 19.93 23.84 -20.08
N ASP A 571 20.56 25.00 -19.85
CA ASP A 571 21.94 25.29 -20.23
C ASP A 571 22.94 24.81 -19.15
N VAL A 572 22.44 24.40 -17.98
CA VAL A 572 23.28 23.91 -16.89
C VAL A 572 23.82 22.52 -17.24
N THR A 573 25.14 22.40 -17.21
CA THR A 573 25.82 21.12 -17.44
C THR A 573 25.64 20.23 -16.20
N ILE A 574 25.06 19.06 -16.38
CA ILE A 574 24.82 18.08 -15.34
C ILE A 574 25.46 16.72 -15.71
N GLU A 575 26.01 16.03 -14.73
CA GLU A 575 26.44 14.63 -14.85
C GLU A 575 25.31 13.72 -14.31
N PRO A 576 24.85 12.73 -15.10
CA PRO A 576 23.83 11.77 -14.63
C PRO A 576 24.32 10.99 -13.41
N ILE A 577 23.43 10.78 -12.45
CA ILE A 577 23.71 9.96 -11.27
C ILE A 577 22.74 8.79 -11.20
N LYS A 578 23.23 7.67 -10.64
CA LYS A 578 22.38 6.47 -10.41
C LYS A 578 22.09 6.27 -8.93
N GLU A 579 23.05 6.59 -8.09
CA GLU A 579 22.98 6.40 -6.64
C GLU A 579 23.81 7.50 -5.97
N VAL A 580 23.33 7.98 -4.84
CA VAL A 580 24.04 8.90 -3.96
C VAL A 580 24.36 8.18 -2.66
N ARG A 581 25.60 8.27 -2.23
CA ARG A 581 26.03 7.81 -0.91
C ARG A 581 26.49 9.01 -0.11
N PRO A 582 25.98 9.19 1.11
CA PRO A 582 26.46 10.27 1.97
C PRO A 582 27.94 10.07 2.28
N ALA A 583 28.67 11.16 2.39
CA ALA A 583 30.07 11.14 2.80
C ALA A 583 30.28 12.06 4.00
N GLY A 584 30.79 11.52 5.05
CA GLY A 584 31.19 12.29 6.25
C GLY A 584 32.67 12.16 6.55
N ARG A 585 33.17 12.96 7.46
CA ARG A 585 34.59 13.06 7.76
C ARG A 585 34.88 13.37 9.23
N ILE A 586 36.12 13.16 9.62
CA ILE A 586 36.66 13.60 10.92
C ILE A 586 37.71 14.65 10.66
N ASN A 587 37.53 15.82 11.21
CA ASN A 587 38.48 16.93 11.14
C ASN A 587 39.26 17.03 12.45
N GLY A 588 40.60 17.10 12.34
CA GLY A 588 41.52 17.27 13.46
C GLY A 588 41.81 16.00 14.28
N ASP A 589 42.64 16.15 15.32
CA ASP A 589 43.20 15.09 16.19
C ASP A 589 43.10 15.43 17.69
N GLY A 590 42.16 16.25 18.10
CA GLY A 590 41.97 16.65 19.50
C GLY A 590 41.41 15.54 20.39
N PRO A 591 41.49 15.73 21.72
CA PRO A 591 41.01 14.74 22.70
C PRO A 591 39.47 14.69 22.88
N VAL A 592 38.72 15.57 22.21
CA VAL A 592 37.25 15.60 22.28
C VAL A 592 36.70 15.77 20.85
N TYR A 593 35.72 14.96 20.49
CA TYR A 593 35.03 15.07 19.20
C TYR A 593 33.63 15.65 19.41
N LEU A 594 33.26 16.57 18.53
CA LEU A 594 31.92 17.16 18.48
C LEU A 594 31.19 16.70 17.24
N LEU A 595 29.90 16.40 17.39
CA LEU A 595 28.95 16.23 16.28
C LEU A 595 27.86 17.29 16.43
N LYS A 596 27.74 18.18 15.45
CA LYS A 596 26.70 19.20 15.44
C LYS A 596 25.35 18.56 15.17
N ASP A 597 24.33 18.81 16.00
CA ASP A 597 22.97 18.40 15.74
C ASP A 597 22.30 19.37 14.74
N THR A 598 22.00 18.87 13.56
CA THR A 598 21.28 19.57 12.48
C THR A 598 19.99 18.82 12.10
N GLY A 599 19.48 17.98 13.00
CA GLY A 599 18.27 17.18 12.80
C GLY A 599 18.50 15.87 12.03
N GLN A 600 19.73 15.35 12.02
CA GLN A 600 20.06 14.11 11.30
C GLN A 600 19.24 12.92 11.82
N GLU A 601 18.57 12.22 10.92
CA GLU A 601 17.78 11.03 11.22
C GLU A 601 18.65 9.89 11.78
N SER A 602 19.85 9.73 11.26
CA SER A 602 20.73 8.59 11.56
C SER A 602 21.33 8.58 12.97
N LEU A 603 21.06 9.58 13.82
CA LEU A 603 21.76 9.69 15.11
C LEU A 603 21.50 8.50 16.05
N LEU A 604 20.29 7.90 16.05
CA LEU A 604 20.03 6.71 16.87
C LEU A 604 20.83 5.50 16.35
N ALA A 605 20.87 5.30 15.04
CA ALA A 605 21.68 4.25 14.41
C ALA A 605 23.17 4.47 14.65
N ALA A 606 23.66 5.70 14.53
CA ALA A 606 25.03 6.08 14.85
C ALA A 606 25.36 5.81 16.33
N ARG A 607 24.45 6.15 17.25
CA ARG A 607 24.59 5.84 18.68
C ARG A 607 24.67 4.34 18.94
N GLN A 608 23.88 3.54 18.22
CA GLN A 608 23.92 2.08 18.29
C GLN A 608 25.26 1.51 17.82
N ARG A 609 25.84 2.05 16.71
CA ARG A 609 27.20 1.67 16.25
C ARG A 609 28.29 2.03 17.27
N LEU A 610 28.02 3.06 18.07
CA LEU A 610 28.89 3.58 19.11
C LEU A 610 28.48 3.14 20.53
N ALA A 611 27.75 2.02 20.68
CA ALA A 611 27.19 1.57 21.95
C ALA A 611 28.19 1.46 23.08
N ASN A 612 29.42 1.06 22.76
CA ASN A 612 30.51 0.84 23.74
C ASN A 612 31.27 2.12 24.17
N PHE A 613 30.92 3.27 23.60
CA PHE A 613 31.57 4.53 23.89
C PHE A 613 30.66 5.45 24.70
N LYS A 614 31.29 6.20 25.62
CA LYS A 614 30.61 7.28 26.32
C LYS A 614 30.37 8.44 25.37
N ILE A 615 29.13 8.87 25.26
CA ILE A 615 28.70 10.02 24.47
C ILE A 615 27.84 10.88 25.37
N GLU A 616 28.12 12.18 25.38
CA GLU A 616 27.33 13.18 26.10
C GLU A 616 26.59 14.06 25.10
N ILE A 617 25.36 14.46 25.44
CA ILE A 617 24.51 15.32 24.64
C ILE A 617 24.37 16.67 25.33
N ALA A 618 24.62 17.75 24.60
CA ALA A 618 24.45 19.11 25.08
C ALA A 618 22.96 19.45 25.24
N GLU A 619 22.56 20.00 26.39
CA GLU A 619 21.17 20.40 26.66
C GLU A 619 20.87 21.84 26.23
N LYS A 620 21.90 22.60 25.89
CA LYS A 620 21.81 23.99 25.42
C LYS A 620 22.77 24.21 24.27
N SER A 621 22.49 25.22 23.44
CA SER A 621 23.45 25.66 22.42
C SER A 621 24.74 26.23 23.06
N PHE A 622 25.85 26.04 22.38
CA PHE A 622 27.16 26.54 22.79
C PHE A 622 28.01 26.90 21.57
N LYS A 623 29.10 27.61 21.80
CA LYS A 623 30.06 27.99 20.74
C LYS A 623 31.44 27.40 20.98
N VAL A 624 32.10 27.04 19.89
CA VAL A 624 33.54 26.69 19.88
C VAL A 624 34.18 27.48 18.74
N GLY A 625 35.00 28.47 19.11
CA GLY A 625 35.45 29.48 18.14
C GLY A 625 34.25 30.26 17.58
N GLU A 626 34.16 30.29 16.25
CA GLU A 626 33.03 30.92 15.55
C GLU A 626 31.85 29.94 15.29
N ALA A 627 32.08 28.65 15.45
CA ALA A 627 31.08 27.63 15.17
C ALA A 627 30.07 27.51 16.31
N GLU A 628 28.79 27.55 15.95
CA GLU A 628 27.66 27.35 16.88
C GLU A 628 27.13 25.91 16.81
N TYR A 629 26.94 25.28 17.97
CA TYR A 629 26.42 23.95 18.17
C TYR A 629 25.06 24.05 18.88
N ASN A 630 24.05 23.40 18.33
CA ASN A 630 22.72 23.41 18.91
C ASN A 630 22.62 22.47 20.12
N ALA A 631 21.58 22.66 20.93
CA ALA A 631 21.15 21.60 21.86
C ALA A 631 20.91 20.30 21.08
N GLY A 632 21.29 19.16 21.68
CA GLY A 632 21.29 17.86 20.99
C GLY A 632 22.65 17.49 20.38
N SER A 633 23.59 18.43 20.24
CA SER A 633 24.94 18.16 19.74
C SER A 633 25.71 17.20 20.66
N TRP A 634 26.48 16.30 20.06
CA TRP A 634 27.25 15.31 20.81
C TRP A 634 28.62 15.85 21.20
N ILE A 635 29.03 15.49 22.43
CA ILE A 635 30.35 15.75 22.98
C ILE A 635 30.96 14.41 23.36
N ILE A 636 32.02 13.98 22.68
CA ILE A 636 32.54 12.63 22.77
C ILE A 636 34.01 12.71 23.24
N PRO A 637 34.31 12.44 24.51
CA PRO A 637 35.69 12.37 24.99
C PRO A 637 36.48 11.27 24.26
N ALA A 638 37.77 11.49 24.00
CA ALA A 638 38.60 10.46 23.41
C ALA A 638 38.62 9.19 24.28
N GLN A 639 38.51 8.06 23.65
CA GLN A 639 38.49 6.73 24.24
C GLN A 639 39.30 5.81 23.35
N LYS A 640 39.79 4.69 23.90
CA LYS A 640 40.51 3.68 23.11
C LYS A 640 39.63 3.24 21.93
N ASP A 641 40.19 3.15 20.74
CA ASP A 641 39.59 2.70 19.49
C ASP A 641 38.42 3.57 18.97
N LEU A 642 38.13 4.71 19.64
CA LEU A 642 36.97 5.57 19.26
C LEU A 642 37.12 6.16 17.85
N ARG A 643 38.32 6.70 17.48
CA ARG A 643 38.50 7.38 16.20
C ARG A 643 38.17 6.48 15.02
N GLY A 644 38.61 5.21 15.06
CA GLY A 644 38.23 4.23 14.02
C GLY A 644 36.75 3.91 13.96
N ALA A 645 36.06 3.92 15.10
CA ALA A 645 34.62 3.77 15.14
C ALA A 645 33.90 5.00 14.58
N LEU A 646 34.33 6.22 14.92
CA LEU A 646 33.78 7.45 14.37
C LEU A 646 33.99 7.55 12.86
N GLN A 647 35.13 7.09 12.34
CA GLN A 647 35.41 7.10 10.89
C GLN A 647 34.36 6.23 10.15
N ARG A 648 34.11 5.03 10.64
CA ARG A 648 33.09 4.15 10.05
C ARG A 648 31.66 4.77 10.10
N VAL A 649 31.30 5.40 11.21
CA VAL A 649 30.02 6.08 11.41
C VAL A 649 29.92 7.32 10.51
N ALA A 650 30.99 8.08 10.37
CA ALA A 650 31.06 9.21 9.44
C ALA A 650 30.78 8.77 7.99
N GLU A 651 31.47 7.71 7.55
CA GLU A 651 31.31 7.15 6.21
C GLU A 651 29.92 6.52 5.98
N GLU A 652 29.39 5.76 6.97
CA GLU A 652 28.09 5.07 6.87
C GLU A 652 26.90 6.05 6.81
N PHE A 653 26.98 7.14 7.57
CA PHE A 653 25.85 8.05 7.79
C PHE A 653 26.05 9.47 7.26
N GLY A 654 27.22 9.80 6.69
CA GLY A 654 27.48 11.14 6.21
C GLY A 654 27.66 12.18 7.33
N LEU A 655 28.11 11.76 8.51
CA LEU A 655 28.28 12.62 9.69
C LEU A 655 29.68 13.25 9.79
N ASP A 656 29.76 14.55 10.07
CA ASP A 656 31.00 15.24 10.26
C ASP A 656 31.31 15.39 11.76
N PHE A 657 32.49 14.94 12.15
CA PHE A 657 33.02 15.09 13.50
C PHE A 657 34.17 16.10 13.52
N GLU A 658 34.06 17.10 14.39
CA GLU A 658 35.11 18.09 14.62
C GLU A 658 35.85 17.77 15.93
N SER A 659 37.19 17.65 15.90
CA SER A 659 37.95 17.44 17.11
C SER A 659 38.43 18.78 17.69
N ILE A 660 38.42 18.88 19.03
CA ILE A 660 38.75 20.07 19.79
C ILE A 660 39.68 19.74 20.96
N ALA A 661 40.38 20.76 21.48
CA ALA A 661 41.34 20.60 22.53
C ALA A 661 40.78 20.32 23.93
N ALA A 662 39.56 20.80 24.21
CA ALA A 662 38.90 20.62 25.51
C ALA A 662 37.40 20.61 25.36
N ALA A 663 36.70 19.84 26.22
CA ALA A 663 35.25 19.80 26.24
C ALA A 663 34.67 21.18 26.57
N PRO A 664 33.60 21.62 25.85
CA PRO A 664 32.96 22.90 26.11
C PRO A 664 32.25 22.90 27.47
N GLU A 665 32.21 24.07 28.10
CA GLU A 665 31.44 24.27 29.32
C GLU A 665 29.97 24.48 28.97
N VAL A 666 29.19 23.39 28.93
CA VAL A 666 27.76 23.37 28.65
C VAL A 666 27.05 22.30 29.49
N VAL A 667 25.81 22.57 29.90
CA VAL A 667 24.99 21.56 30.58
C VAL A 667 24.76 20.41 29.60
N ARG A 668 25.05 19.20 30.06
CA ARG A 668 24.96 17.98 29.25
C ARG A 668 24.64 16.76 30.07
N HIS A 669 24.12 15.75 29.44
CA HIS A 669 23.87 14.42 30.03
C HIS A 669 24.48 13.32 29.17
N GLU A 670 24.69 12.17 29.78
CA GLU A 670 25.14 10.97 29.08
C GLU A 670 24.00 10.37 28.29
N SER A 671 24.23 10.11 26.99
CA SER A 671 23.30 9.35 26.17
C SER A 671 23.50 7.84 26.41
N ARG A 672 22.51 7.20 26.96
CA ARG A 672 22.46 5.74 27.16
C ARG A 672 21.46 5.13 26.22
N LEU A 673 21.78 3.99 25.63
CA LEU A 673 20.80 3.20 24.88
C LEU A 673 19.84 2.53 25.86
N PRO A 674 18.52 2.61 25.65
CA PRO A 674 17.54 1.92 26.47
C PRO A 674 17.53 0.42 26.19
N ARG A 675 17.12 -0.39 27.15
CA ARG A 675 16.59 -1.71 26.91
C ARG A 675 15.18 -1.48 26.32
N LEU A 676 15.09 -1.53 24.98
CA LEU A 676 13.88 -1.19 24.24
C LEU A 676 13.04 -2.44 24.00
N ALA A 677 11.77 -2.40 24.37
CA ALA A 677 10.77 -3.34 23.90
C ALA A 677 9.88 -2.67 22.86
N VAL A 678 9.63 -3.34 21.74
CA VAL A 678 8.62 -2.98 20.74
C VAL A 678 7.47 -3.96 20.91
N TRP A 679 6.32 -3.45 21.36
CA TRP A 679 5.18 -4.27 21.72
C TRP A 679 4.12 -4.27 20.63
N HIS A 680 3.60 -5.46 20.31
CA HIS A 680 2.46 -5.68 19.42
C HIS A 680 1.32 -6.40 20.12
N THR A 681 0.12 -6.20 19.60
CA THR A 681 -1.04 -7.04 19.90
C THR A 681 -1.18 -8.13 18.83
N TRP A 682 -1.73 -9.29 19.19
CA TRP A 682 -1.95 -10.38 18.26
C TRP A 682 -3.09 -10.10 17.25
N ASP A 683 -3.95 -9.15 17.56
CA ASP A 683 -5.12 -8.79 16.74
C ASP A 683 -4.79 -7.72 15.67
N ASP A 684 -3.67 -7.00 15.82
CA ASP A 684 -3.19 -6.01 14.85
C ASP A 684 -1.67 -5.84 14.94
N THR A 685 -0.95 -6.32 13.94
CA THR A 685 0.51 -6.18 13.82
C THR A 685 0.93 -5.22 12.70
N GLU A 686 -0.01 -4.51 12.07
CA GLU A 686 0.23 -3.61 10.93
C GLU A 686 1.21 -2.48 11.26
N GLY A 687 0.80 -1.57 12.14
CA GLY A 687 1.59 -0.37 12.44
C GLY A 687 2.95 -0.68 13.08
N VAL A 688 3.02 -1.73 13.89
CA VAL A 688 4.28 -2.17 14.50
C VAL A 688 5.23 -2.80 13.48
N GLY A 689 4.70 -3.33 12.40
CA GLY A 689 5.50 -3.90 11.31
C GLY A 689 6.42 -2.87 10.66
N TRP A 690 5.95 -1.66 10.40
CA TRP A 690 6.76 -0.56 9.88
C TRP A 690 7.85 -0.13 10.88
N ILE A 691 7.54 -0.12 12.18
CA ILE A 691 8.55 0.15 13.23
C ILE A 691 9.65 -0.91 13.19
N ARG A 692 9.28 -2.19 13.14
CA ARG A 692 10.25 -3.29 13.02
C ARG A 692 11.10 -3.14 11.76
N TYR A 693 10.46 -2.88 10.62
CA TYR A 693 11.17 -2.67 9.36
C TYR A 693 12.26 -1.61 9.50
N THR A 694 11.91 -0.42 10.00
CA THR A 694 12.87 0.68 10.14
C THR A 694 13.98 0.35 11.14
N LEU A 695 13.65 -0.24 12.30
CA LEU A 695 14.67 -0.63 13.29
C LEU A 695 15.63 -1.68 12.74
N ASP A 696 15.12 -2.67 12.00
CA ASP A 696 15.92 -3.71 11.36
C ASP A 696 16.83 -3.13 10.26
N GLN A 697 16.31 -2.24 9.38
CA GLN A 697 17.12 -1.57 8.35
C GLN A 697 18.21 -0.71 8.95
N GLN A 698 17.94 -0.01 10.04
CA GLN A 698 18.91 0.81 10.76
C GLN A 698 19.77 0.00 11.73
N LYS A 699 19.51 -1.30 11.91
CA LYS A 699 20.17 -2.22 12.84
C LYS A 699 20.19 -1.68 14.28
N ILE A 700 19.05 -1.20 14.75
CA ILE A 700 18.81 -0.75 16.11
C ILE A 700 18.31 -1.95 16.93
N ALA A 701 18.94 -2.20 18.08
CA ALA A 701 18.55 -3.33 18.94
C ALA A 701 17.24 -3.08 19.67
N TYR A 702 16.35 -4.06 19.67
CA TYR A 702 15.10 -4.07 20.43
C TYR A 702 14.67 -5.52 20.73
N ASP A 703 13.84 -5.70 21.75
CA ASP A 703 13.09 -6.94 21.97
C ASP A 703 11.68 -6.78 21.37
N TYR A 704 11.30 -7.68 20.46
CA TYR A 704 9.93 -7.76 19.95
C TYR A 704 9.09 -8.55 20.94
N ILE A 705 8.06 -7.94 21.52
CA ILE A 705 7.24 -8.54 22.57
C ILE A 705 5.76 -8.43 22.25
N SER A 706 5.01 -9.44 22.68
CA SER A 706 3.55 -9.51 22.52
C SER A 706 2.79 -9.21 23.81
N ASP A 707 1.48 -9.33 23.73
CA ASP A 707 0.56 -9.28 24.87
C ASP A 707 0.95 -10.24 25.99
N ASP A 708 1.60 -11.37 25.66
CA ASP A 708 2.02 -12.38 26.63
C ASP A 708 3.03 -11.83 27.64
N GLN A 709 4.06 -11.12 27.15
CA GLN A 709 5.09 -10.54 28.01
C GLN A 709 4.53 -9.38 28.84
N ILE A 710 3.57 -8.62 28.32
CA ILE A 710 2.89 -7.58 29.09
C ILE A 710 2.07 -8.21 30.22
N ARG A 711 1.33 -9.29 29.96
CA ARG A 711 0.59 -10.06 30.99
C ARG A 711 1.50 -10.67 32.03
N ALA A 712 2.64 -11.20 31.63
CA ALA A 712 3.61 -11.83 32.54
C ALA A 712 4.23 -10.85 33.52
N GLY A 713 4.27 -9.55 33.24
CA GLY A 713 4.75 -8.50 34.13
C GLY A 713 6.26 -8.44 34.29
N ASN A 714 6.75 -7.94 35.43
CA ASN A 714 8.16 -7.68 35.70
C ASN A 714 8.84 -6.79 34.62
N LEU A 715 8.08 -5.90 34.01
CA LEU A 715 8.49 -5.15 32.81
C LEU A 715 9.69 -4.25 33.08
N LYS A 716 9.72 -3.51 34.22
CA LYS A 716 10.83 -2.59 34.52
C LYS A 716 12.17 -3.30 34.77
N ARG A 717 12.12 -4.55 35.20
CA ARG A 717 13.35 -5.34 35.37
C ARG A 717 13.99 -5.66 34.01
N ARG A 718 13.19 -5.80 32.98
CA ARG A 718 13.62 -6.16 31.62
C ARG A 718 13.84 -4.94 30.73
N TYR A 719 12.97 -3.94 30.82
CA TYR A 719 12.90 -2.83 29.88
C TYR A 719 12.97 -1.47 30.58
N ASP A 720 13.60 -0.54 29.90
CA ASP A 720 13.60 0.88 30.28
C ASP A 720 12.52 1.64 29.52
N VAL A 721 12.34 1.29 28.25
CA VAL A 721 11.37 1.87 27.35
C VAL A 721 10.53 0.76 26.71
N ILE A 722 9.21 0.93 26.73
CA ILE A 722 8.26 0.15 25.94
C ILE A 722 7.66 1.06 24.90
N LEU A 723 7.77 0.68 23.63
CA LEU A 723 7.17 1.36 22.48
C LEU A 723 5.94 0.59 22.01
N PHE A 724 4.76 1.19 22.11
CA PHE A 724 3.52 0.66 21.58
C PHE A 724 3.15 1.41 20.30
N GLY A 725 3.14 0.72 19.18
CA GLY A 725 2.96 1.27 17.85
C GLY A 725 1.53 1.78 17.58
N HIS A 726 1.34 2.35 16.40
CA HIS A 726 0.01 2.63 15.88
C HIS A 726 -0.79 1.33 15.73
N THR A 727 -2.08 1.39 16.02
CA THR A 727 -3.04 0.31 15.79
C THR A 727 -4.41 0.89 15.40
N TYR A 728 -5.15 0.15 14.58
CA TYR A 728 -6.53 0.47 14.20
C TYR A 728 -7.55 -0.05 15.22
N LEU A 729 -7.13 -0.82 16.21
CA LEU A 729 -8.00 -1.38 17.22
C LEU A 729 -8.62 -0.29 18.11
N SER A 730 -9.89 -0.47 18.44
CA SER A 730 -10.53 0.30 19.51
C SER A 730 -9.84 0.02 20.84
N LEU A 731 -10.04 0.89 21.87
CA LEU A 731 -9.52 0.66 23.22
C LEU A 731 -9.88 -0.74 23.75
N LYS A 732 -11.11 -1.21 23.49
CA LYS A 732 -11.53 -2.57 23.85
C LYS A 732 -10.66 -3.63 23.18
N GLY A 733 -10.39 -3.48 21.89
CA GLY A 733 -9.51 -4.38 21.12
C GLY A 733 -8.09 -4.37 21.67
N GLN A 734 -7.52 -3.19 21.95
CA GLN A 734 -6.17 -3.05 22.51
C GLN A 734 -6.01 -3.73 23.86
N ILE A 735 -7.07 -3.80 24.69
CA ILE A 735 -7.03 -4.44 26.00
C ILE A 735 -7.35 -5.94 25.90
N HIS A 736 -8.39 -6.31 25.16
CA HIS A 736 -8.93 -7.66 25.17
C HIS A 736 -8.53 -8.52 23.97
N GLY A 737 -8.05 -7.91 22.88
CA GLY A 737 -7.60 -8.62 21.68
C GLY A 737 -8.62 -9.62 21.14
N ILE A 738 -8.13 -10.71 20.60
CA ILE A 738 -8.96 -11.82 20.10
C ILE A 738 -9.77 -12.44 21.24
N ASP A 739 -11.06 -12.71 21.02
CA ASP A 739 -11.98 -13.22 22.04
C ASP A 739 -11.53 -14.58 22.61
N LYS A 740 -11.46 -14.67 23.93
CA LYS A 740 -11.12 -15.91 24.67
C LYS A 740 -12.05 -17.08 24.42
N LYS A 741 -13.23 -16.89 23.85
CA LYS A 741 -14.08 -18.02 23.42
C LYS A 741 -13.39 -18.96 22.45
N PHE A 742 -12.35 -18.49 21.76
CA PHE A 742 -11.55 -19.27 20.83
C PHE A 742 -10.31 -19.92 21.45
N SER A 743 -10.01 -19.64 22.74
CA SER A 743 -8.84 -20.17 23.44
C SER A 743 -8.89 -21.70 23.59
N PRO A 744 -7.74 -22.41 23.43
CA PRO A 744 -6.46 -21.86 23.04
C PRO A 744 -6.31 -21.71 21.51
N MET A 745 -5.67 -20.61 21.05
CA MET A 745 -5.30 -20.41 19.66
C MET A 745 -3.77 -20.26 19.53
N PRO A 746 -3.02 -21.35 19.44
CA PRO A 746 -1.58 -21.27 19.29
C PRO A 746 -1.16 -20.74 17.89
N PHE A 747 -0.21 -19.83 17.88
CA PHE A 747 0.50 -19.40 16.66
C PHE A 747 1.97 -19.85 16.77
N THR A 748 2.16 -21.15 16.73
CA THR A 748 3.47 -21.81 16.87
C THR A 748 3.78 -22.69 15.69
N LYS A 749 5.05 -22.72 15.30
CA LYS A 749 5.55 -23.62 14.24
C LYS A 749 5.42 -25.08 14.67
N THR A 750 4.85 -25.87 13.79
CA THR A 750 4.78 -27.33 13.92
C THR A 750 5.16 -28.02 12.60
N ALA A 751 5.27 -29.35 12.60
CA ALA A 751 5.49 -30.08 11.35
C ALA A 751 4.32 -29.94 10.36
N GLU A 752 3.09 -29.79 10.89
CA GLU A 752 1.86 -29.64 10.11
C GLU A 752 1.64 -28.18 9.66
N TYR A 753 2.04 -27.21 10.50
CA TYR A 753 1.89 -25.76 10.24
C TYR A 753 3.26 -25.06 10.30
N PRO A 754 4.12 -25.27 9.30
CA PRO A 754 5.53 -24.84 9.35
C PRO A 754 5.72 -23.32 9.18
N SER A 755 4.71 -22.59 8.71
CA SER A 755 4.80 -21.14 8.48
C SER A 755 4.41 -20.28 9.67
N HIS A 756 3.77 -20.89 10.70
CA HIS A 756 3.39 -20.17 11.91
C HIS A 756 4.61 -19.95 12.83
N GLY A 757 4.46 -19.04 13.80
CA GLY A 757 5.50 -18.75 14.79
C GLY A 757 6.62 -17.84 14.27
N VAL A 758 6.39 -17.11 13.17
CA VAL A 758 7.31 -16.15 12.59
C VAL A 758 6.52 -14.88 12.23
N PRO A 759 6.98 -13.69 12.63
CA PRO A 759 8.22 -13.35 13.38
C PRO A 759 8.13 -13.57 14.89
N ASP A 760 6.96 -13.85 15.46
CA ASP A 760 6.75 -14.15 16.88
C ASP A 760 5.83 -15.36 17.07
N ALA A 761 5.85 -15.97 18.26
CA ALA A 761 5.11 -17.18 18.57
C ALA A 761 4.41 -17.07 19.93
N SER A 762 3.21 -17.66 20.03
CA SER A 762 2.48 -17.80 21.30
C SER A 762 1.71 -19.12 21.31
N ASP A 763 1.59 -19.70 22.51
CA ASP A 763 0.75 -20.87 22.75
C ASP A 763 -0.75 -20.51 22.79
N ASP A 764 -1.08 -19.22 22.97
CA ASP A 764 -2.45 -18.72 22.91
C ASP A 764 -2.49 -17.21 22.65
N ILE A 765 -2.83 -16.84 21.45
CA ILE A 765 -2.92 -15.44 20.99
C ILE A 765 -4.20 -14.72 21.43
N THR A 766 -5.07 -15.36 22.20
CA THR A 766 -6.35 -14.78 22.62
C THR A 766 -6.25 -13.94 23.89
N GLY A 767 -7.21 -13.02 24.08
CA GLY A 767 -7.46 -12.30 25.33
C GLY A 767 -6.65 -11.03 25.53
N GLY A 768 -5.81 -10.63 24.58
CA GLY A 768 -5.03 -9.38 24.63
C GLY A 768 -4.21 -9.27 25.93
N ILE A 769 -3.92 -8.06 26.38
CA ILE A 769 -3.23 -7.84 27.66
C ILE A 769 -4.15 -7.99 28.87
N GLY A 770 -5.46 -7.81 28.69
CA GLY A 770 -6.44 -7.81 29.77
C GLY A 770 -6.14 -6.79 30.87
N TRP A 771 -6.93 -6.82 31.95
CA TRP A 771 -6.69 -5.93 33.09
C TRP A 771 -5.38 -6.24 33.84
N THR A 772 -4.89 -7.49 33.78
CA THR A 772 -3.58 -7.85 34.32
C THR A 772 -2.47 -7.09 33.62
N GLY A 773 -2.48 -7.03 32.30
CA GLY A 773 -1.50 -6.26 31.54
C GLY A 773 -1.59 -4.77 31.81
N MET A 774 -2.81 -4.21 31.90
CA MET A 774 -3.00 -2.80 32.29
C MET A 774 -2.36 -2.49 33.65
N SER A 775 -2.59 -3.34 34.65
CA SER A 775 -1.97 -3.18 35.97
C SER A 775 -0.44 -3.33 35.94
N ASN A 776 0.10 -4.20 35.05
CA ASN A 776 1.53 -4.35 34.89
C ASN A 776 2.17 -3.13 34.21
N LEU A 777 1.48 -2.49 33.25
CA LEU A 777 1.90 -1.23 32.63
C LEU A 777 1.88 -0.09 33.63
N GLU A 778 0.83 0.00 34.47
CA GLU A 778 0.78 0.99 35.57
C GLU A 778 1.95 0.81 36.55
N ARG A 779 2.26 -0.43 36.93
CA ARG A 779 3.42 -0.75 37.79
C ARG A 779 4.74 -0.41 37.08
N PHE A 780 4.87 -0.70 35.78
CA PHE A 780 6.05 -0.33 34.99
C PHE A 780 6.32 1.17 35.06
N LEU A 781 5.28 1.99 34.89
CA LEU A 781 5.35 3.44 35.02
C LEU A 781 5.68 3.87 36.45
N ALA A 782 4.99 3.29 37.44
CA ALA A 782 5.25 3.58 38.86
C ALA A 782 6.70 3.28 39.26
N ASP A 783 7.32 2.28 38.66
CA ASP A 783 8.71 1.87 38.91
C ASP A 783 9.75 2.64 38.08
N GLY A 784 9.33 3.64 37.30
CA GLY A 784 10.23 4.51 36.54
C GLY A 784 10.51 4.02 35.12
N GLY A 785 9.57 3.31 34.50
CA GLY A 785 9.61 2.95 33.08
C GLY A 785 9.08 4.10 32.20
N MET A 786 9.44 4.09 30.93
CA MET A 786 8.93 5.00 29.92
C MET A 786 8.05 4.24 28.94
N LEU A 787 6.80 4.66 28.79
CA LEU A 787 5.90 4.13 27.75
C LEU A 787 5.75 5.16 26.63
N ILE A 788 6.10 4.78 25.43
CA ILE A 788 5.90 5.59 24.22
C ILE A 788 4.75 4.98 23.46
N THR A 789 3.75 5.79 23.08
CA THR A 789 2.59 5.34 22.33
C THR A 789 2.40 6.20 21.07
N LEU A 790 2.08 5.57 19.92
CA LEU A 790 2.00 6.22 18.64
C LEU A 790 0.59 6.12 18.05
N GLY A 791 0.08 7.22 17.50
CA GLY A 791 -1.19 7.25 16.77
C GLY A 791 -2.36 6.64 17.55
N GLY A 792 -3.02 5.63 16.95
CA GLY A 792 -4.14 4.92 17.59
C GLY A 792 -3.78 4.17 18.87
N GLY A 793 -2.53 3.74 19.03
CA GLY A 793 -2.04 3.10 20.25
C GLY A 793 -2.03 4.04 21.46
N SER A 794 -2.02 5.37 21.23
CA SER A 794 -2.11 6.34 22.33
C SER A 794 -3.43 6.29 23.10
N GLN A 795 -4.50 5.72 22.51
CA GLN A 795 -5.76 5.50 23.22
C GLN A 795 -5.58 4.63 24.47
N LEU A 796 -4.69 3.64 24.42
CA LEU A 796 -4.43 2.76 25.58
C LEU A 796 -3.96 3.55 26.80
N ALA A 797 -3.06 4.49 26.62
CA ALA A 797 -2.54 5.29 27.72
C ALA A 797 -3.52 6.40 28.13
N LEU A 798 -4.12 7.11 27.16
CA LEU A 798 -4.90 8.32 27.38
C LEU A 798 -6.34 8.00 27.80
N ASP A 799 -7.03 7.12 27.07
CA ASP A 799 -8.40 6.72 27.36
C ASP A 799 -8.47 5.50 28.32
N GLY A 800 -7.42 4.67 28.32
CA GLY A 800 -7.33 3.48 29.18
C GLY A 800 -6.98 3.77 30.65
N GLY A 801 -6.70 5.04 30.99
CA GLY A 801 -6.54 5.50 32.36
C GLY A 801 -5.15 5.32 32.97
N LEU A 802 -4.10 5.03 32.16
CA LEU A 802 -2.71 5.00 32.64
C LEU A 802 -2.20 6.41 33.02
N VAL A 803 -2.79 7.45 32.46
CA VAL A 803 -2.48 8.86 32.74
C VAL A 803 -3.74 9.63 33.09
N ARG A 804 -3.55 10.83 33.67
CA ARG A 804 -4.64 11.73 34.06
C ARG A 804 -4.45 13.09 33.38
N ASN A 805 -5.48 13.95 33.49
CA ASN A 805 -5.48 15.34 33.00
C ASN A 805 -5.44 15.47 31.47
N VAL A 806 -5.76 14.40 30.76
CA VAL A 806 -5.99 14.38 29.31
C VAL A 806 -7.41 13.89 29.06
N ARG A 807 -8.10 14.50 28.14
CA ARG A 807 -9.46 14.14 27.72
C ARG A 807 -9.58 14.17 26.22
N ARG A 808 -10.59 13.54 25.67
CA ARG A 808 -10.93 13.73 24.26
C ARG A 808 -11.40 15.15 24.02
N GLY A 809 -10.88 15.78 22.97
CA GLY A 809 -11.31 17.09 22.50
C GLY A 809 -12.68 17.01 21.84
N SER A 810 -13.35 18.16 21.76
CA SER A 810 -14.59 18.34 21.01
C SER A 810 -14.29 18.71 19.55
N GLY A 811 -15.22 18.42 18.65
CA GLY A 811 -15.14 18.75 17.23
C GLY A 811 -14.74 17.59 16.35
N SER A 812 -15.09 17.71 15.07
CA SER A 812 -14.77 16.74 14.04
C SER A 812 -13.59 17.23 13.23
N VAL A 813 -12.55 16.43 13.17
CA VAL A 813 -11.35 16.66 12.35
C VAL A 813 -11.24 15.53 11.35
N PHE A 814 -11.00 15.88 10.10
CA PHE A 814 -10.76 14.94 9.02
C PHE A 814 -9.38 15.20 8.41
N THR A 815 -8.48 14.25 8.61
CA THR A 815 -7.07 14.28 8.18
C THR A 815 -6.69 12.93 7.58
N PRO A 816 -7.08 12.67 6.34
CA PRO A 816 -6.86 11.36 5.69
C PRO A 816 -5.43 11.25 5.16
N GLY A 817 -4.42 11.21 6.05
CA GLY A 817 -3.02 11.17 5.64
C GLY A 817 -2.53 12.49 5.03
N VAL A 818 -2.27 13.48 5.87
CA VAL A 818 -1.91 14.85 5.49
C VAL A 818 -0.71 15.36 6.29
N GLU A 819 0.04 16.28 5.69
CA GLU A 819 1.08 17.03 6.41
C GLU A 819 0.48 18.25 7.09
N VAL A 820 0.61 18.31 8.40
CA VAL A 820 0.04 19.36 9.26
C VAL A 820 1.16 20.11 9.97
N ARG A 821 1.08 21.43 9.93
CA ARG A 821 1.99 22.30 10.67
C ARG A 821 1.85 22.08 12.16
N ALA A 822 2.99 22.05 12.85
CA ALA A 822 3.06 21.88 14.28
C ALA A 822 4.08 22.85 14.89
N LYS A 823 3.88 23.21 16.17
CA LYS A 823 4.73 24.14 16.91
C LYS A 823 5.18 23.53 18.22
N PHE A 824 6.49 23.56 18.48
CA PHE A 824 7.02 23.25 19.80
C PHE A 824 6.68 24.34 20.80
N LEU A 825 6.04 23.95 21.89
CA LEU A 825 5.81 24.83 23.05
C LEU A 825 6.97 24.81 24.03
N ARG A 826 7.82 23.78 23.93
CA ARG A 826 8.96 23.53 24.81
C ARG A 826 10.21 23.24 24.00
N MET A 827 10.88 24.30 23.51
CA MET A 827 12.14 24.18 22.75
C MET A 827 13.32 23.67 23.59
N ASP A 828 13.24 23.76 24.91
CA ASP A 828 14.20 23.20 25.86
C ASP A 828 14.02 21.69 26.07
N HIS A 829 12.94 21.12 25.56
CA HIS A 829 12.64 19.69 25.70
C HIS A 829 13.49 18.86 24.74
N PRO A 830 14.06 17.71 25.19
CA PRO A 830 14.90 16.87 24.32
C PRO A 830 14.24 16.43 23.00
N LEU A 831 12.93 16.29 22.95
CA LEU A 831 12.21 15.96 21.69
C LEU A 831 12.36 17.06 20.63
N ALA A 832 12.65 18.31 21.01
CA ALA A 832 12.83 19.43 20.09
C ALA A 832 14.26 19.51 19.51
N TYR A 833 15.20 18.69 19.99
CA TYR A 833 16.60 18.75 19.49
C TYR A 833 16.65 18.45 17.98
N GLY A 834 17.34 19.33 17.25
CA GLY A 834 17.45 19.25 15.80
C GLY A 834 16.26 19.83 15.01
N TYR A 835 15.23 20.37 15.69
CA TYR A 835 14.07 21.02 15.06
C TYR A 835 14.07 22.53 15.26
N SER A 836 13.40 23.21 14.36
CA SER A 836 12.98 24.61 14.53
C SER A 836 11.72 24.68 15.41
N GLU A 837 11.38 25.87 15.92
CA GLU A 837 10.17 26.08 16.72
C GLU A 837 8.90 25.60 15.98
N THR A 838 8.86 25.77 14.66
CA THR A 838 7.79 25.33 13.81
C THR A 838 8.28 24.21 12.88
N THR A 839 7.53 23.16 12.79
CA THR A 839 7.76 22.01 11.91
C THR A 839 6.44 21.56 11.26
N SER A 840 6.45 20.45 10.56
CA SER A 840 5.25 19.71 10.18
C SER A 840 5.36 18.26 10.64
N ALA A 841 4.24 17.57 10.72
CA ALA A 841 4.18 16.15 10.96
C ALA A 841 2.99 15.52 10.23
N PHE A 842 3.15 14.25 9.85
CA PHE A 842 2.14 13.51 9.13
C PHE A 842 1.03 13.01 10.06
N ARG A 843 -0.22 13.35 9.75
CA ARG A 843 -1.38 13.01 10.55
C ARG A 843 -2.45 12.28 9.77
N SER A 844 -2.90 11.14 10.32
CA SER A 844 -4.10 10.42 9.88
C SER A 844 -5.30 10.73 10.78
N ASN A 845 -6.43 10.05 10.56
CA ASN A 845 -7.68 10.29 11.29
C ASN A 845 -7.64 9.74 12.74
N PHE A 846 -6.85 10.37 13.60
CA PHE A 846 -6.77 10.03 15.02
C PHE A 846 -7.71 10.89 15.86
N PRO A 847 -8.17 10.39 17.03
CA PRO A 847 -8.90 11.20 17.99
C PRO A 847 -8.12 12.47 18.37
N VAL A 848 -8.81 13.58 18.51
CA VAL A 848 -8.22 14.81 19.05
C VAL A 848 -8.23 14.72 20.56
N TYR A 849 -7.15 15.12 21.21
CA TYR A 849 -7.04 15.20 22.66
C TYR A 849 -6.89 16.64 23.11
N ASP A 850 -7.22 16.86 24.36
CA ASP A 850 -7.13 18.15 25.03
C ASP A 850 -6.59 17.99 26.45
N VAL A 851 -5.91 19.01 26.92
CA VAL A 851 -5.47 19.19 28.31
C VAL A 851 -6.01 20.49 28.82
N GLY A 852 -6.53 20.53 30.05
CA GLY A 852 -6.99 21.79 30.62
C GLY A 852 -5.86 22.82 30.66
N VAL A 853 -6.21 24.11 30.69
CA VAL A 853 -5.26 25.25 30.71
C VAL A 853 -4.17 25.07 31.78
N ALA A 854 -4.50 24.55 32.96
CA ALA A 854 -3.54 24.27 34.04
C ALA A 854 -2.50 23.20 33.69
N HIS A 855 -2.74 22.39 32.65
CA HIS A 855 -1.91 21.26 32.25
C HIS A 855 -1.23 21.46 30.88
N ARG A 856 -1.28 22.64 30.30
CA ARG A 856 -0.64 22.94 29.00
C ARG A 856 0.87 22.65 28.99
N GLY A 857 1.51 22.71 30.16
CA GLY A 857 2.92 22.32 30.30
C GLY A 857 3.24 20.87 29.93
N LEU A 858 2.22 19.98 29.80
CA LEU A 858 2.38 18.62 29.30
C LEU A 858 2.57 18.57 27.78
N ILE A 859 2.17 19.63 27.04
CA ILE A 859 2.30 19.68 25.58
C ILE A 859 3.74 20.00 25.22
N VAL A 860 4.38 19.12 24.49
CA VAL A 860 5.70 19.37 23.90
C VAL A 860 5.55 19.98 22.52
N LEU A 861 4.71 19.35 21.69
CA LEU A 861 4.40 19.76 20.32
C LEU A 861 2.89 19.89 20.19
N GLN A 862 2.41 21.02 19.67
CA GLN A 862 0.99 21.24 19.35
C GLN A 862 0.76 21.27 17.85
N TRP A 863 -0.46 20.96 17.43
CA TRP A 863 -0.93 21.17 16.06
C TRP A 863 -1.20 22.66 15.82
N GLY A 864 -0.79 23.12 14.65
CA GLY A 864 -0.88 24.54 14.29
C GLY A 864 0.02 25.46 15.11
N THR A 865 -0.10 26.75 14.89
CA THR A 865 0.76 27.77 15.52
C THR A 865 0.02 28.66 16.50
N LYS A 866 -1.32 28.64 16.49
CA LYS A 866 -2.18 29.47 17.32
C LYS A 866 -2.64 28.72 18.59
N LEU A 867 -3.23 29.45 19.52
CA LEU A 867 -3.94 28.88 20.66
C LEU A 867 -5.26 28.22 20.19
N PRO A 868 -5.83 27.27 20.95
CA PRO A 868 -7.17 26.76 20.72
C PRO A 868 -8.21 27.89 20.59
N ALA A 869 -9.24 27.69 19.77
CA ALA A 869 -10.25 28.73 19.48
C ALA A 869 -10.91 29.28 20.76
N GLU A 870 -11.26 28.39 21.70
CA GLU A 870 -11.86 28.75 22.99
C GLU A 870 -10.96 29.59 23.92
N GLU A 871 -9.66 29.59 23.70
CA GLU A 871 -8.70 30.39 24.47
C GLU A 871 -8.35 31.72 23.82
N ARG A 872 -8.78 31.93 22.56
CA ARG A 872 -8.57 33.18 21.81
C ARG A 872 -9.62 34.25 22.18
N GLU A 873 -10.85 33.83 22.53
CA GLU A 873 -11.97 34.72 22.82
C GLU A 873 -11.77 35.54 24.10
N ASP A 874 -10.95 35.09 25.05
CA ASP A 874 -10.66 35.79 26.29
C ASP A 874 -9.54 36.86 26.18
N LYS A 875 -8.95 37.08 25.03
CA LYS A 875 -7.93 38.13 24.81
C LYS A 875 -8.48 39.23 23.92
N PRO A 876 -8.32 40.51 24.30
CA PRO A 876 -8.72 41.64 23.43
C PRO A 876 -7.96 41.51 22.10
N ASP A 877 -8.71 41.74 21.04
CA ASP A 877 -8.42 41.64 19.63
C ASP A 877 -6.97 42.04 19.27
N ASP A 878 -6.08 41.11 19.15
CA ASP A 878 -4.76 41.28 18.56
C ASP A 878 -4.88 41.14 17.02
N SER A 879 -5.81 41.97 16.45
CA SER A 879 -6.07 42.01 15.00
C SER A 879 -4.86 42.48 14.15
N GLY A 880 -3.74 42.73 14.84
CA GLY A 880 -2.48 43.14 14.21
C GLY A 880 -1.51 41.96 13.92
N SER A 881 -1.70 40.77 14.51
CA SER A 881 -0.74 39.66 14.47
C SER A 881 -0.97 38.64 13.34
N ASP A 882 -2.06 38.72 12.60
CA ASP A 882 -2.39 37.74 11.54
C ASP A 882 -1.61 37.97 10.23
N LYS A 883 -0.80 39.04 10.15
CA LYS A 883 0.10 39.28 9.02
C LYS A 883 1.37 38.40 9.16
N GLY A 884 1.26 37.09 8.85
CA GLY A 884 2.39 36.16 8.88
C GLY A 884 2.02 34.76 9.34
N SER A 885 0.78 34.51 9.71
CA SER A 885 0.29 33.16 10.06
C SER A 885 0.34 32.24 8.82
N GLN A 886 1.18 31.23 8.89
CA GLN A 886 1.26 30.22 7.82
C GLN A 886 0.08 29.24 7.93
N PRO A 887 -0.47 28.75 6.81
CA PRO A 887 -1.55 27.76 6.82
C PRO A 887 -1.21 26.52 7.66
N MET A 888 -2.19 25.95 8.35
CA MET A 888 -2.02 24.73 9.12
C MET A 888 -1.73 23.53 8.20
N LEU A 889 -2.46 23.42 7.08
CA LEU A 889 -2.22 22.40 6.07
C LEU A 889 -0.95 22.71 5.28
N VAL A 890 -0.03 21.76 5.22
CA VAL A 890 1.22 21.86 4.45
C VAL A 890 1.10 21.10 3.12
N SER A 891 0.50 19.90 3.15
CA SER A 891 0.25 19.09 1.96
C SER A 891 -0.93 18.14 2.18
N GLY A 892 -1.70 17.88 1.13
CA GLY A 892 -2.90 17.05 1.16
C GLY A 892 -4.18 17.87 1.21
N GLY A 893 -5.13 17.48 2.05
CA GLY A 893 -6.40 18.18 2.28
C GLY A 893 -7.04 17.77 3.60
N MET A 894 -7.52 18.72 4.36
CA MET A 894 -8.12 18.47 5.67
C MET A 894 -9.39 19.28 5.87
N ARG A 895 -10.17 18.91 6.89
CA ARG A 895 -11.33 19.66 7.38
C ARG A 895 -11.33 19.70 8.90
N GLY A 896 -11.87 20.76 9.48
CA GLY A 896 -11.97 20.95 10.93
C GLY A 896 -10.66 21.48 11.54
N GLU A 897 -9.95 22.34 10.83
CA GLU A 897 -8.69 22.95 11.28
C GLU A 897 -8.85 23.64 12.65
N ASP A 898 -9.92 24.40 12.88
CA ASP A 898 -10.16 25.10 14.15
C ASP A 898 -10.29 24.15 15.35
N ALA A 899 -10.80 22.93 15.12
CA ALA A 899 -10.91 21.92 16.17
C ALA A 899 -9.57 21.26 16.50
N LEU A 900 -8.60 21.32 15.57
CA LEU A 900 -7.26 20.77 15.73
C LEU A 900 -6.24 21.82 16.21
N GLU A 901 -6.46 23.09 15.88
CA GLU A 901 -5.54 24.19 16.20
C GLU A 901 -5.26 24.28 17.71
N GLY A 902 -3.98 24.31 18.09
CA GLY A 902 -3.54 24.39 19.47
C GLY A 902 -3.67 23.08 20.27
N ARG A 903 -4.14 22.00 19.66
CA ARG A 903 -4.28 20.69 20.33
C ARG A 903 -2.94 19.94 20.39
N PRO A 904 -2.76 19.06 21.39
CA PRO A 904 -1.53 18.28 21.53
C PRO A 904 -1.24 17.41 20.31
N ALA A 905 -0.05 17.54 19.74
CA ALA A 905 0.56 16.57 18.82
C ALA A 905 1.43 15.58 19.59
N ILE A 906 2.22 16.05 20.57
CA ILE A 906 3.01 15.20 21.47
C ILE A 906 2.77 15.67 22.91
N LEU A 907 2.43 14.73 23.76
CA LEU A 907 2.29 14.89 25.21
C LEU A 907 3.42 14.20 25.95
N ASP A 908 3.97 14.87 26.94
CA ASP A 908 4.93 14.35 27.89
C ASP A 908 4.32 14.36 29.28
N ILE A 909 3.87 13.18 29.75
CA ILE A 909 3.02 13.05 30.93
C ILE A 909 3.77 12.26 32.00
N PRO A 910 4.13 12.87 33.15
CA PRO A 910 4.63 12.13 34.30
C PRO A 910 3.59 11.09 34.82
N ALA A 911 4.05 9.89 35.10
CA ALA A 911 3.22 8.80 35.61
C ALA A 911 4.03 7.98 36.65
N GLY A 912 3.73 8.20 37.95
CA GLY A 912 4.54 7.65 39.02
C GLY A 912 5.99 8.19 38.99
N ARG A 913 6.97 7.29 38.96
CA ARG A 913 8.38 7.63 38.75
C ARG A 913 8.80 7.60 37.28
N GLY A 914 7.90 7.14 36.43
CA GLY A 914 8.06 6.99 35.00
C GLY A 914 7.36 8.08 34.21
N ARG A 915 7.08 7.79 32.95
CA ARG A 915 6.60 8.77 31.99
C ARG A 915 5.87 8.11 30.83
N VAL A 916 4.82 8.76 30.34
CA VAL A 916 4.18 8.43 29.06
C VAL A 916 4.48 9.54 28.06
N LEU A 917 5.02 9.16 26.91
CA LEU A 917 5.09 10.01 25.72
C LEU A 917 4.02 9.55 24.75
N ALA A 918 3.00 10.38 24.54
CA ALA A 918 1.88 10.06 23.66
C ALA A 918 1.92 10.93 22.40
N TYR A 919 2.04 10.29 21.25
CA TYR A 919 2.06 10.93 19.94
C TYR A 919 0.66 10.83 19.30
N ASN A 920 0.07 11.96 18.93
CA ASN A 920 -1.20 12.01 18.19
C ASN A 920 -1.00 11.85 16.67
N PHE A 921 0.02 11.15 16.29
CA PHE A 921 0.37 10.78 14.93
C PHE A 921 1.30 9.57 14.95
N ASN A 922 1.55 8.97 13.78
CA ASN A 922 2.51 7.86 13.63
C ASN A 922 3.77 8.37 12.91
N PRO A 923 4.87 8.66 13.61
CA PRO A 923 6.11 9.12 12.97
C PRO A 923 6.78 8.05 12.10
N MET A 924 6.35 6.78 12.20
CA MET A 924 6.89 5.64 11.45
C MET A 924 5.91 5.13 10.40
N HIS A 925 5.08 6.01 9.83
CA HIS A 925 4.05 5.64 8.87
C HIS A 925 4.67 5.21 7.54
N ARG A 926 4.52 3.93 7.15
CA ARG A 926 4.81 3.38 5.81
C ARG A 926 6.21 3.66 5.28
N ASP A 927 7.21 3.78 6.14
CA ASP A 927 8.59 4.20 5.78
C ASP A 927 8.61 5.49 4.92
N LEU A 928 7.62 6.38 5.11
CA LEU A 928 7.44 7.57 4.30
C LEU A 928 7.99 8.84 4.97
N ASN A 929 7.64 9.10 6.23
CA ASN A 929 7.85 10.39 6.89
C ASN A 929 9.18 10.44 7.65
N HIS A 930 10.28 10.39 6.93
CA HIS A 930 11.64 10.45 7.48
C HIS A 930 11.91 11.72 8.30
N SER A 931 11.23 12.85 8.00
CA SER A 931 11.30 14.06 8.81
C SER A 931 10.81 13.86 10.24
N ASP A 932 9.86 12.94 10.48
CA ASP A 932 9.25 12.69 11.78
C ASP A 932 10.02 11.70 12.64
N TYR A 933 10.86 10.84 12.05
CA TYR A 933 11.61 9.79 12.76
C TYR A 933 12.41 10.35 13.92
N ARG A 934 12.99 11.52 13.73
CA ARG A 934 13.81 12.17 14.74
C ARG A 934 13.03 12.51 16.02
N LEU A 935 11.72 12.74 15.95
CA LEU A 935 10.87 12.95 17.12
C LEU A 935 10.85 11.71 18.03
N LEU A 936 10.81 10.51 17.45
CA LEU A 936 10.90 9.25 18.19
C LEU A 936 12.33 8.95 18.61
N TRP A 937 13.32 9.17 17.71
CA TRP A 937 14.73 8.95 18.04
C TRP A 937 15.22 9.83 19.17
N ASN A 938 14.75 11.06 19.26
CA ASN A 938 15.04 11.95 20.37
C ASN A 938 14.53 11.41 21.71
N ALA A 939 13.37 10.78 21.73
CA ALA A 939 12.86 10.11 22.94
C ALA A 939 13.80 8.97 23.37
N LEU A 940 14.31 8.16 22.43
CA LEU A 940 15.19 7.02 22.73
C LEU A 940 16.62 7.45 23.07
N LEU A 941 17.16 8.46 22.39
CA LEU A 941 18.51 8.99 22.66
C LEU A 941 18.61 9.67 24.03
N ASN A 942 17.50 10.25 24.53
CA ASN A 942 17.47 11.06 25.73
C ASN A 942 16.58 10.48 26.82
N TRP A 943 16.18 9.20 26.75
CA TRP A 943 15.20 8.61 27.67
C TRP A 943 15.56 8.77 29.14
N ASN A 944 16.86 8.59 29.48
CA ASN A 944 17.35 8.71 30.84
C ASN A 944 17.32 10.15 31.36
N ALA A 945 17.59 11.15 30.50
CA ALA A 945 17.47 12.56 30.84
C ALA A 945 15.99 12.97 31.00
N LEU A 946 15.09 12.47 30.17
CA LEU A 946 13.66 12.66 30.28
C LEU A 946 13.11 12.15 31.61
N LEU A 947 13.52 10.95 32.05
CA LEU A 947 13.10 10.39 33.33
C LEU A 947 13.65 11.19 34.53
N SER A 948 14.86 11.78 34.43
CA SER A 948 15.44 12.57 35.48
C SER A 948 14.72 13.91 35.72
N ARG A 949 14.12 14.48 34.67
CA ARG A 949 13.32 15.73 34.74
C ARG A 949 11.99 15.56 35.47
N SER A 950 11.56 14.35 35.76
CA SER A 950 10.32 14.05 36.53
C SER A 950 10.49 14.22 38.03
N ARG A 951 11.72 14.49 38.50
CA ARG A 951 12.06 14.78 39.89
C ARG A 951 12.18 16.28 40.07
#